data_d3d0bf4991a9438b64c87a464f956c78
#
_entry.id   d3d0bf4991a9438b64c87a464f956c78
#
_cell.length_a   1.000
_cell.length_b   1.000
_cell.length_c   1.000
_cell.angle_alpha   90.00
_cell.angle_beta   90.00
_cell.angle_gamma   90.00
#
_symmetry.space_group_name_H-M   'P 1'
#
loop_
_entity.id
_entity.type
_entity.pdbx_description
1 polymer ?
#
loop_
_entity_poly.entity_id
_entity_poly.type
_entity_poly.pdbx_seq_one_letter_code
_entity_poly.pdbx_strand_id
1 'polypeptide(L)'
;MLIRRVTFDLTGLPPSPEEVTAFVQDNDPQAYDKLVDRLLASPAYGQRMARAWLDLVRYADSDGFRIDDFRPTAWRYRDYVIKAYNDNKPYDRFVQEQIAGDELFPGDPDALTALGYLRHWIYEYNNRDARGQWENILNDVTDTTGDVFLGAGMQCARCHDHKFDPILQRDYYALRSFFNNTVPVEDRIAWTEAQAAEHARQLTKWEAETKAIRDEIADLEKKYRETATRKAIEIFPDDVQAMINKPTAQRTPYEEQVAALAWRQVDYEYNRLDRSIKGEASVKHADLKRKLAEHDKLKPVEPPYVLAVRETGAQGFDAVIPKKNTVVPPAFLTVLSTQYPAAPATITPVADGSSTGRRATLARWLTDKSNPFTARLAMNRLWQLCFRRGLTPYASDFGNLGEPPTHPELLDWLADEFMAKGWDQKAMTRLLVTSAAYRRSSQHADVARGQLKDPQNTLLWRFQPQRLEAEQIRDALYAACGELKADKQAGPSVIYAEPVRSIFTRIMRNNRDPLADIFDAPQWFSSASSRDVTTTPIQSLLLLNSPFMLKRSETLARRVTADAPGDETAQVRRLYQLLYARAPSAAEAKRADAFLQEVRGQRASAVVTAAIARDFQPEKVPFRDGQGAQFTAGHRRPFLAPGAKEDDLAAGFTIEAVIVPRSINENGSVRVIAAQMGKGKTDGFWQFGVTGQKSRRAPKVLVLQAHGPLLGGTFGEAVAFSNLRVDLNKPYYVAAAVRYATPAKPGQVAFTLKDLSNDDEPLLHDNVTHALTGVKTATAPLQLGGKNSDAEGSFHGVVDEVRFSSGALPEEQLLYSTEEVRPSTLGYWRFEAKTGTMSDSSGQGRELSVGAAKAIHAIKPEHIPMAALCHALLNSSEFLYVE
;
A
#
# COMPACT_ATOMS: atom_id res chain seq x y z
N MET A 1 -22.13 24.71 -7.91
CA MET A 1 -21.72 24.11 -6.61
C MET A 1 -22.50 22.85 -6.25
N LEU A 2 -23.86 22.87 -6.21
CA LEU A 2 -24.66 21.71 -5.77
C LEU A 2 -24.38 20.40 -6.56
N ILE A 3 -24.29 20.47 -7.91
CA ILE A 3 -23.94 19.28 -8.73
C ILE A 3 -22.54 18.74 -8.34
N ARG A 4 -21.55 19.60 -8.14
CA ARG A 4 -20.22 19.18 -7.72
C ARG A 4 -20.25 18.46 -6.36
N ARG A 5 -21.00 19.02 -5.39
CA ARG A 5 -21.20 18.43 -4.06
C ARG A 5 -21.79 17.03 -4.16
N VAL A 6 -22.98 16.90 -4.75
CA VAL A 6 -23.69 15.62 -4.77
C VAL A 6 -22.96 14.55 -5.59
N THR A 7 -22.24 14.96 -6.65
CA THR A 7 -21.45 14.01 -7.44
C THR A 7 -20.26 13.47 -6.64
N PHE A 8 -19.49 14.32 -5.93
CA PHE A 8 -18.43 13.85 -5.04
C PHE A 8 -18.97 12.99 -3.88
N ASP A 9 -20.09 13.38 -3.29
CA ASP A 9 -20.63 12.66 -2.14
C ASP A 9 -21.15 11.26 -2.52
N LEU A 10 -21.79 11.14 -3.69
CA LEU A 10 -22.36 9.87 -4.12
C LEU A 10 -21.40 8.99 -4.94
N THR A 11 -20.42 9.56 -5.61
CA THR A 11 -19.53 8.81 -6.51
C THR A 11 -18.05 8.90 -6.15
N GLY A 12 -17.65 9.87 -5.32
CA GLY A 12 -16.24 10.16 -5.01
C GLY A 12 -15.47 10.80 -6.18
N LEU A 13 -16.16 11.24 -7.25
CA LEU A 13 -15.56 11.83 -8.45
C LEU A 13 -16.14 13.24 -8.70
N PRO A 14 -15.39 14.12 -9.41
CA PRO A 14 -15.97 15.35 -9.92
C PRO A 14 -16.98 15.07 -11.05
N PRO A 15 -18.00 15.92 -11.25
CA PRO A 15 -18.83 15.85 -12.46
C PRO A 15 -18.01 16.26 -13.69
N SER A 16 -18.33 15.72 -14.84
CA SER A 16 -17.74 16.19 -16.10
C SER A 16 -18.29 17.58 -16.47
N PRO A 17 -17.56 18.38 -17.25
CA PRO A 17 -18.06 19.66 -17.75
C PRO A 17 -19.38 19.55 -18.56
N GLU A 18 -19.56 18.44 -19.26
CA GLU A 18 -20.76 18.13 -20.04
C GLU A 18 -21.96 17.87 -19.13
N GLU A 19 -21.76 17.09 -18.03
CA GLU A 19 -22.79 16.85 -17.00
C GLU A 19 -23.20 18.16 -16.31
N VAL A 20 -22.24 19.03 -16.00
CA VAL A 20 -22.53 20.34 -15.40
C VAL A 20 -23.35 21.18 -16.34
N THR A 21 -22.99 21.22 -17.63
CA THR A 21 -23.71 22.00 -18.65
C THR A 21 -25.14 21.47 -18.82
N ALA A 22 -25.32 20.17 -18.95
CA ALA A 22 -26.62 19.54 -19.06
C ALA A 22 -27.51 19.84 -17.84
N PHE A 23 -26.97 19.75 -16.64
CA PHE A 23 -27.71 20.02 -15.40
C PHE A 23 -28.12 21.51 -15.28
N VAL A 24 -27.22 22.43 -15.63
CA VAL A 24 -27.52 23.89 -15.56
C VAL A 24 -28.53 24.33 -16.59
N GLN A 25 -28.59 23.67 -17.75
CA GLN A 25 -29.51 23.95 -18.83
C GLN A 25 -30.88 23.23 -18.70
N ASP A 26 -30.97 22.25 -17.78
CA ASP A 26 -32.20 21.52 -17.53
C ASP A 26 -33.19 22.40 -16.72
N ASN A 27 -34.31 22.81 -17.37
CA ASN A 27 -35.35 23.61 -16.73
C ASN A 27 -36.45 22.77 -16.06
N ASP A 28 -36.29 21.44 -15.99
CA ASP A 28 -37.24 20.57 -15.32
C ASP A 28 -37.20 20.83 -13.80
N PRO A 29 -38.36 21.10 -13.15
CA PRO A 29 -38.40 21.21 -11.70
C PRO A 29 -37.78 20.02 -10.94
N GLN A 30 -37.76 18.84 -11.56
CA GLN A 30 -37.17 17.60 -11.02
C GLN A 30 -35.73 17.35 -11.49
N ALA A 31 -35.08 18.32 -12.15
CA ALA A 31 -33.69 18.13 -12.68
C ALA A 31 -32.71 17.62 -11.60
N TYR A 32 -32.82 18.13 -10.37
CA TYR A 32 -31.96 17.69 -9.27
C TYR A 32 -32.28 16.26 -8.81
N ASP A 33 -33.54 15.87 -8.70
CA ASP A 33 -33.96 14.52 -8.35
C ASP A 33 -33.49 13.51 -9.39
N LYS A 34 -33.64 13.83 -10.69
CA LYS A 34 -33.12 13.00 -11.79
C LYS A 34 -31.59 12.86 -11.75
N LEU A 35 -30.88 13.93 -11.41
CA LEU A 35 -29.42 13.89 -11.20
C LEU A 35 -29.07 12.90 -10.06
N VAL A 36 -29.74 13.00 -8.91
CA VAL A 36 -29.52 12.11 -7.76
C VAL A 36 -29.79 10.65 -8.15
N ASP A 37 -30.92 10.38 -8.82
CA ASP A 37 -31.29 9.02 -9.23
C ASP A 37 -30.25 8.42 -10.18
N ARG A 38 -29.73 9.20 -11.13
CA ARG A 38 -28.64 8.80 -12.03
C ARG A 38 -27.34 8.48 -11.27
N LEU A 39 -26.98 9.29 -10.28
CA LEU A 39 -25.76 9.07 -9.48
C LEU A 39 -25.89 7.83 -8.59
N LEU A 40 -27.07 7.58 -8.01
CA LEU A 40 -27.36 6.37 -7.22
C LEU A 40 -27.35 5.08 -8.07
N ALA A 41 -27.66 5.20 -9.36
CA ALA A 41 -27.57 4.09 -10.30
C ALA A 41 -26.15 3.84 -10.85
N SER A 42 -25.23 4.77 -10.64
CA SER A 42 -23.85 4.66 -11.10
C SER A 42 -23.07 3.59 -10.36
N PRO A 43 -22.26 2.76 -11.04
CA PRO A 43 -21.32 1.83 -10.36
C PRO A 43 -20.35 2.54 -9.39
N ALA A 44 -20.06 3.82 -9.60
CA ALA A 44 -19.23 4.63 -8.73
C ALA A 44 -19.84 4.88 -7.34
N TYR A 45 -21.18 4.77 -7.20
CA TYR A 45 -21.87 4.86 -5.92
C TYR A 45 -21.38 3.78 -4.94
N GLY A 46 -21.42 2.51 -5.37
CA GLY A 46 -20.94 1.41 -4.53
C GLY A 46 -19.45 1.55 -4.19
N GLN A 47 -18.63 2.05 -5.13
CA GLN A 47 -17.21 2.30 -4.87
C GLN A 47 -17.00 3.37 -3.80
N ARG A 48 -17.81 4.44 -3.78
CA ARG A 48 -17.76 5.49 -2.77
C ARG A 48 -18.24 5.00 -1.40
N MET A 49 -19.38 4.33 -1.35
CA MET A 49 -19.96 3.81 -0.09
C MET A 49 -19.06 2.72 0.51
N ALA A 50 -18.53 1.84 -0.32
CA ALA A 50 -17.60 0.80 0.11
C ALA A 50 -16.35 1.37 0.79
N ARG A 51 -15.83 2.53 0.36
CA ARG A 51 -14.63 3.10 0.98
C ARG A 51 -14.84 3.35 2.48
N ALA A 52 -15.95 3.99 2.86
CA ALA A 52 -16.28 4.25 4.26
C ALA A 52 -16.47 2.96 5.06
N TRP A 53 -17.13 1.95 4.47
CA TRP A 53 -17.27 0.64 5.10
C TRP A 53 -15.94 -0.06 5.31
N LEU A 54 -15.05 -0.05 4.32
CA LEU A 54 -13.74 -0.69 4.37
C LEU A 54 -12.82 -0.07 5.44
N ASP A 55 -12.95 1.24 5.72
CA ASP A 55 -12.25 1.88 6.84
C ASP A 55 -12.80 1.41 8.19
N LEU A 56 -14.13 1.33 8.29
CA LEU A 56 -14.82 0.90 9.50
C LEU A 56 -14.44 -0.54 9.90
N VAL A 57 -14.27 -1.42 8.91
CA VAL A 57 -13.91 -2.82 9.14
C VAL A 57 -12.40 -3.09 9.03
N ARG A 58 -11.57 -2.04 9.01
CA ARG A 58 -10.09 -2.10 8.93
C ARG A 58 -9.53 -2.96 7.80
N TYR A 59 -10.22 -2.95 6.65
CA TYR A 59 -9.78 -3.68 5.47
C TYR A 59 -8.37 -3.28 5.03
N ALA A 60 -7.53 -4.29 4.75
CA ALA A 60 -6.25 -4.11 4.09
C ALA A 60 -5.89 -5.35 3.25
N ASP A 61 -5.06 -5.14 2.23
CA ASP A 61 -4.51 -6.19 1.38
C ASP A 61 -3.24 -6.82 2.01
N SER A 62 -2.96 -6.54 3.29
CA SER A 62 -1.80 -7.10 4.01
C SER A 62 -2.12 -7.47 5.44
N ASP A 63 -1.24 -8.32 6.03
CA ASP A 63 -1.41 -8.85 7.37
C ASP A 63 -1.12 -7.84 8.48
N GLY A 64 -0.26 -6.86 8.22
CA GLY A 64 0.25 -5.94 9.24
C GLY A 64 1.39 -6.55 10.07
N PHE A 65 1.73 -5.89 11.19
CA PHE A 65 2.79 -6.26 12.11
C PHE A 65 4.19 -6.31 11.45
N ARG A 66 5.07 -7.29 11.80
CA ARG A 66 6.50 -7.27 11.39
C ARG A 66 6.73 -7.60 9.92
N ILE A 67 6.01 -8.58 9.40
CA ILE A 67 6.22 -9.09 8.04
C ILE A 67 5.31 -8.41 7.05
N ASP A 68 4.10 -8.07 7.46
CA ASP A 68 3.10 -7.39 6.64
C ASP A 68 2.88 -8.09 5.29
N ASP A 69 2.70 -9.41 5.33
CA ASP A 69 2.58 -10.23 4.12
C ASP A 69 1.31 -9.87 3.33
N PHE A 70 1.40 -9.98 2.01
CA PHE A 70 0.30 -9.63 1.11
C PHE A 70 -0.78 -10.70 1.13
N ARG A 71 -2.06 -10.28 1.17
CA ARG A 71 -3.27 -11.11 1.13
C ARG A 71 -3.85 -11.15 -0.29
N PRO A 72 -3.49 -12.10 -1.12
CA PRO A 72 -3.80 -12.07 -2.56
C PRO A 72 -5.29 -12.17 -2.88
N THR A 73 -6.11 -12.63 -1.94
CA THR A 73 -7.56 -12.84 -2.12
C THR A 73 -8.43 -11.81 -1.39
N ALA A 74 -7.85 -10.92 -0.58
CA ALA A 74 -8.59 -9.92 0.21
C ALA A 74 -9.50 -9.02 -0.65
N TRP A 75 -9.08 -8.67 -1.85
CA TRP A 75 -9.83 -7.85 -2.79
C TRP A 75 -11.24 -8.38 -3.11
N ARG A 76 -11.49 -9.68 -2.94
CA ARG A 76 -12.83 -10.28 -3.19
C ARG A 76 -13.85 -9.74 -2.20
N TYR A 77 -13.45 -9.55 -0.94
CA TYR A 77 -14.30 -8.92 0.07
C TYR A 77 -14.62 -7.46 -0.30
N ARG A 78 -13.63 -6.68 -0.74
CA ARG A 78 -13.86 -5.31 -1.24
C ARG A 78 -14.86 -5.30 -2.37
N ASP A 79 -14.70 -6.20 -3.35
CA ASP A 79 -15.59 -6.28 -4.51
C ASP A 79 -17.00 -6.71 -4.12
N TYR A 80 -17.13 -7.63 -3.14
CA TYR A 80 -18.41 -7.96 -2.54
C TYR A 80 -19.10 -6.73 -1.92
N VAL A 81 -18.36 -5.92 -1.16
CA VAL A 81 -18.92 -4.71 -0.52
C VAL A 81 -19.37 -3.71 -1.58
N ILE A 82 -18.57 -3.47 -2.62
CA ILE A 82 -18.93 -2.59 -3.74
C ILE A 82 -20.22 -3.09 -4.41
N LYS A 83 -20.30 -4.39 -4.70
CA LYS A 83 -21.46 -5.03 -5.30
C LYS A 83 -22.70 -4.89 -4.41
N ALA A 84 -22.58 -5.14 -3.11
CA ALA A 84 -23.69 -5.06 -2.17
C ALA A 84 -24.33 -3.66 -2.15
N TYR A 85 -23.53 -2.60 -2.16
CA TYR A 85 -24.04 -1.21 -2.25
C TYR A 85 -24.64 -0.92 -3.64
N ASN A 86 -24.04 -1.37 -4.72
CA ASN A 86 -24.57 -1.14 -6.07
C ASN A 86 -25.90 -1.85 -6.30
N ASP A 87 -26.01 -3.09 -5.83
CA ASP A 87 -27.22 -3.91 -5.89
C ASP A 87 -28.29 -3.46 -4.88
N ASN A 88 -27.98 -2.45 -4.05
CA ASN A 88 -28.85 -2.00 -2.97
C ASN A 88 -29.28 -3.13 -2.02
N LYS A 89 -28.31 -4.02 -1.67
CA LYS A 89 -28.58 -5.12 -0.74
C LYS A 89 -29.18 -4.56 0.56
N PRO A 90 -30.31 -5.11 1.05
CA PRO A 90 -30.86 -4.71 2.34
C PRO A 90 -29.80 -4.78 3.44
N TYR A 91 -29.72 -3.74 4.28
CA TYR A 91 -28.61 -3.61 5.23
C TYR A 91 -28.65 -4.69 6.32
N ASP A 92 -29.83 -5.15 6.72
CA ASP A 92 -29.98 -6.30 7.62
C ASP A 92 -29.36 -7.57 7.02
N ARG A 93 -29.66 -7.85 5.75
CA ARG A 93 -29.06 -8.97 5.01
C ARG A 93 -27.55 -8.80 4.91
N PHE A 94 -27.06 -7.59 4.61
CA PHE A 94 -25.64 -7.26 4.54
C PHE A 94 -24.93 -7.53 5.86
N VAL A 95 -25.52 -7.14 7.01
CA VAL A 95 -25.00 -7.42 8.36
C VAL A 95 -24.98 -8.91 8.65
N GLN A 96 -26.07 -9.63 8.33
CA GLN A 96 -26.16 -11.07 8.56
C GLN A 96 -25.11 -11.85 7.80
N GLU A 97 -24.84 -11.48 6.55
CA GLU A 97 -23.78 -12.10 5.74
C GLU A 97 -22.39 -11.85 6.31
N GLN A 98 -22.10 -10.65 6.86
CA GLN A 98 -20.81 -10.34 7.48
C GLN A 98 -20.50 -11.20 8.71
N ILE A 99 -21.51 -11.52 9.51
CA ILE A 99 -21.35 -12.21 10.79
C ILE A 99 -21.50 -13.73 10.63
N ALA A 100 -22.45 -14.18 9.84
CA ALA A 100 -22.87 -15.59 9.77
C ALA A 100 -23.32 -16.01 8.38
N GLY A 101 -22.63 -15.56 7.32
CA GLY A 101 -23.02 -15.85 5.94
C GLY A 101 -23.09 -17.35 5.61
N ASP A 102 -22.15 -18.13 6.12
CA ASP A 102 -22.10 -19.59 5.95
C ASP A 102 -23.17 -20.32 6.74
N GLU A 103 -23.62 -19.77 7.88
CA GLU A 103 -24.66 -20.39 8.72
C GLU A 103 -26.09 -20.06 8.26
N LEU A 104 -26.30 -18.81 7.81
CA LEU A 104 -27.63 -18.31 7.43
C LEU A 104 -27.97 -18.54 5.97
N PHE A 105 -26.96 -18.57 5.12
CA PHE A 105 -27.11 -18.60 3.65
C PHE A 105 -26.13 -19.59 3.02
N PRO A 106 -26.21 -20.88 3.43
CA PRO A 106 -25.32 -21.91 2.92
C PRO A 106 -25.40 -22.02 1.40
N GLY A 107 -24.26 -22.13 0.74
CA GLY A 107 -24.17 -22.22 -0.72
C GLY A 107 -24.24 -20.89 -1.47
N ASP A 108 -24.43 -19.75 -0.78
CA ASP A 108 -24.36 -18.42 -1.40
C ASP A 108 -22.89 -17.92 -1.44
N PRO A 109 -22.29 -17.74 -2.64
CA PRO A 109 -20.91 -17.29 -2.77
C PRO A 109 -20.66 -15.88 -2.21
N ASP A 110 -21.64 -14.98 -2.33
CA ASP A 110 -21.54 -13.62 -1.80
C ASP A 110 -21.54 -13.65 -0.27
N ALA A 111 -22.43 -14.45 0.33
CA ALA A 111 -22.51 -14.61 1.77
C ALA A 111 -21.25 -15.27 2.36
N LEU A 112 -20.64 -16.20 1.64
CA LEU A 112 -19.35 -16.78 2.03
C LEU A 112 -18.22 -15.74 1.95
N THR A 113 -18.21 -14.92 0.90
CA THR A 113 -17.22 -13.85 0.71
C THR A 113 -17.34 -12.76 1.78
N ALA A 114 -18.56 -12.48 2.24
CA ALA A 114 -18.84 -11.52 3.31
C ALA A 114 -18.17 -11.86 4.64
N LEU A 115 -17.91 -13.13 4.93
CA LEU A 115 -17.18 -13.56 6.14
C LEU A 115 -15.74 -13.03 6.19
N GLY A 116 -15.21 -12.45 5.12
CA GLY A 116 -13.99 -11.66 5.13
C GLY A 116 -13.97 -10.57 6.21
N TYR A 117 -15.13 -10.04 6.61
CA TYR A 117 -15.30 -9.16 7.78
C TYR A 117 -14.60 -9.70 9.03
N LEU A 118 -14.76 -10.98 9.32
CA LEU A 118 -14.16 -11.67 10.46
C LEU A 118 -12.65 -11.96 10.27
N ARG A 119 -12.03 -11.56 9.15
CA ARG A 119 -10.66 -11.89 8.78
C ARG A 119 -9.71 -10.69 8.65
N HIS A 120 -10.17 -9.46 8.91
CA HIS A 120 -9.36 -8.25 8.75
C HIS A 120 -8.45 -7.94 9.95
N TRP A 121 -8.31 -8.84 10.92
CA TRP A 121 -7.37 -8.71 12.01
C TRP A 121 -5.92 -8.65 11.55
N ILE A 122 -5.05 -8.16 12.43
CA ILE A 122 -3.60 -8.19 12.25
C ILE A 122 -3.09 -9.61 12.50
N TYR A 123 -2.19 -10.07 11.64
CA TYR A 123 -1.66 -11.42 11.71
C TYR A 123 -0.12 -11.45 11.58
N GLU A 124 0.52 -12.36 12.33
CA GLU A 124 1.95 -12.62 12.23
C GLU A 124 2.20 -14.13 12.31
N TYR A 125 2.47 -14.77 11.18
CA TYR A 125 2.68 -16.22 11.12
C TYR A 125 3.95 -16.68 11.82
N ASN A 126 4.94 -15.80 12.01
CA ASN A 126 6.18 -16.08 12.73
C ASN A 126 6.06 -15.81 14.26
N ASN A 127 4.85 -15.63 14.78
CA ASN A 127 4.64 -15.42 16.19
C ASN A 127 4.62 -16.76 16.95
N ARG A 128 5.61 -16.99 17.80
CA ARG A 128 5.70 -18.21 18.62
C ARG A 128 4.58 -18.34 19.65
N ASP A 129 4.03 -17.22 20.10
CA ASP A 129 2.86 -17.17 20.99
C ASP A 129 1.55 -17.24 20.18
N ALA A 130 1.29 -18.38 19.55
CA ALA A 130 0.08 -18.59 18.76
C ALA A 130 -1.20 -18.48 19.62
N ARG A 131 -1.15 -18.85 20.90
CA ARG A 131 -2.28 -18.74 21.84
C ARG A 131 -2.61 -17.28 22.14
N GLY A 132 -1.62 -16.49 22.54
CA GLY A 132 -1.82 -15.07 22.80
C GLY A 132 -2.25 -14.31 21.54
N GLN A 133 -1.76 -14.73 20.39
CA GLN A 133 -2.21 -14.15 19.11
C GLN A 133 -3.67 -14.48 18.84
N TRP A 134 -4.11 -15.73 19.11
CA TRP A 134 -5.52 -16.09 18.92
C TRP A 134 -6.45 -15.32 19.87
N GLU A 135 -6.06 -15.16 21.12
CA GLU A 135 -6.76 -14.32 22.08
C GLU A 135 -6.92 -12.87 21.59
N ASN A 136 -5.85 -12.30 21.04
CA ASN A 136 -5.89 -10.96 20.45
C ASN A 136 -6.81 -10.88 19.23
N ILE A 137 -6.86 -11.91 18.41
CA ILE A 137 -7.78 -12.00 17.26
C ILE A 137 -9.24 -12.01 17.71
N LEU A 138 -9.58 -12.83 18.69
CA LEU A 138 -10.95 -12.89 19.24
C LEU A 138 -11.36 -11.55 19.90
N ASN A 139 -10.43 -10.89 20.57
CA ASN A 139 -10.67 -9.57 21.12
C ASN A 139 -10.90 -8.53 19.99
N ASP A 140 -10.09 -8.55 18.95
CA ASP A 140 -10.20 -7.64 17.81
C ASP A 140 -11.55 -7.79 17.07
N VAL A 141 -12.01 -9.02 16.86
CA VAL A 141 -13.33 -9.30 16.24
C VAL A 141 -14.47 -8.80 17.14
N THR A 142 -14.35 -9.01 18.45
CA THR A 142 -15.35 -8.57 19.45
C THR A 142 -15.42 -7.04 19.53
N ASP A 143 -14.27 -6.38 19.65
CA ASP A 143 -14.15 -4.92 19.71
C ASP A 143 -14.74 -4.29 18.45
N THR A 144 -14.33 -4.78 17.27
CA THR A 144 -14.82 -4.27 15.99
C THR A 144 -16.33 -4.49 15.83
N THR A 145 -16.86 -5.62 16.26
CA THR A 145 -18.32 -5.87 16.20
C THR A 145 -19.08 -4.94 17.13
N GLY A 146 -18.54 -4.65 18.32
CA GLY A 146 -19.06 -3.63 19.25
C GLY A 146 -19.08 -2.23 18.64
N ASP A 147 -17.97 -1.80 18.04
CA ASP A 147 -17.82 -0.49 17.40
C ASP A 147 -18.73 -0.34 16.17
N VAL A 148 -18.79 -1.39 15.33
CA VAL A 148 -19.50 -1.34 14.05
C VAL A 148 -21.01 -1.39 14.21
N PHE A 149 -21.54 -2.26 15.09
CA PHE A 149 -22.96 -2.55 15.15
C PHE A 149 -23.65 -2.11 16.43
N LEU A 150 -22.90 -1.90 17.51
CA LEU A 150 -23.47 -1.49 18.80
C LEU A 150 -23.09 -0.06 19.20
N GLY A 151 -22.05 0.54 18.58
CA GLY A 151 -21.56 1.87 18.93
C GLY A 151 -21.16 1.98 20.39
N ALA A 152 -20.68 0.90 20.96
CA ALA A 152 -20.29 0.79 22.34
C ALA A 152 -18.78 0.51 22.40
N GLY A 153 -18.02 1.38 23.01
CA GLY A 153 -16.57 1.22 23.21
C GLY A 153 -16.26 0.06 24.16
N MET A 154 -16.68 -1.16 23.78
CA MET A 154 -16.67 -2.36 24.63
C MET A 154 -15.28 -2.80 25.08
N GLN A 155 -14.23 -2.38 24.39
CA GLN A 155 -12.85 -2.75 24.70
C GLN A 155 -12.42 -2.40 26.14
N CYS A 156 -13.01 -1.36 26.77
CA CYS A 156 -12.77 -1.04 28.18
C CYS A 156 -13.31 -2.14 29.11
N ALA A 157 -14.41 -2.77 28.72
CA ALA A 157 -15.04 -3.85 29.49
C ALA A 157 -14.28 -5.18 29.43
N ARG A 158 -13.22 -5.30 28.63
CA ARG A 158 -12.32 -6.47 28.61
C ARG A 158 -11.65 -6.74 29.95
N CYS A 159 -11.25 -5.71 30.68
CA CYS A 159 -10.47 -5.85 31.91
C CYS A 159 -11.30 -5.68 33.19
N HIS A 160 -12.36 -4.89 33.16
CA HIS A 160 -13.26 -4.56 34.28
C HIS A 160 -14.60 -4.07 33.73
N ASP A 161 -15.61 -3.92 34.56
CA ASP A 161 -16.86 -3.30 34.14
C ASP A 161 -16.59 -1.90 33.57
N HIS A 162 -17.29 -1.53 32.49
CA HIS A 162 -17.03 -0.24 31.83
C HIS A 162 -17.24 0.91 32.84
N LYS A 163 -16.30 1.86 32.86
CA LYS A 163 -16.28 2.90 33.88
C LYS A 163 -17.45 3.86 33.79
N PHE A 164 -17.93 4.17 32.61
CA PHE A 164 -18.90 5.21 32.33
C PHE A 164 -20.25 4.67 31.85
N ASP A 165 -20.23 3.57 31.14
CA ASP A 165 -21.38 2.95 30.50
C ASP A 165 -21.84 1.71 31.27
N PRO A 166 -23.13 1.37 31.26
CA PRO A 166 -23.66 0.20 31.95
C PRO A 166 -23.36 -1.11 31.23
N ILE A 167 -22.07 -1.32 30.89
CA ILE A 167 -21.54 -2.51 30.20
C ILE A 167 -20.64 -3.27 31.17
N LEU A 168 -21.03 -4.49 31.49
CA LEU A 168 -20.27 -5.35 32.40
C LEU A 168 -19.10 -6.01 31.70
N GLN A 169 -18.05 -6.33 32.43
CA GLN A 169 -17.00 -7.22 31.93
C GLN A 169 -17.60 -8.54 31.39
N ARG A 170 -18.62 -9.04 32.07
CA ARG A 170 -19.36 -10.22 31.62
C ARG A 170 -20.00 -10.03 30.24
N ASP A 171 -20.55 -8.84 29.93
CA ASP A 171 -21.16 -8.57 28.64
C ASP A 171 -20.12 -8.64 27.49
N TYR A 172 -18.90 -8.16 27.74
CA TYR A 172 -17.81 -8.30 26.79
C TYR A 172 -17.52 -9.76 26.45
N TYR A 173 -17.36 -10.62 27.48
CA TYR A 173 -17.06 -12.03 27.26
C TYR A 173 -18.29 -12.81 26.75
N ALA A 174 -19.50 -12.36 27.05
CA ALA A 174 -20.73 -12.92 26.49
C ALA A 174 -20.83 -12.66 24.98
N LEU A 175 -20.51 -11.41 24.52
CA LEU A 175 -20.41 -11.08 23.11
C LEU A 175 -19.28 -11.88 22.42
N ARG A 176 -18.12 -11.96 23.06
CA ARG A 176 -16.97 -12.73 22.56
C ARG A 176 -17.33 -14.20 22.37
N SER A 177 -18.16 -14.79 23.25
CA SER A 177 -18.57 -16.18 23.20
C SER A 177 -19.34 -16.56 21.92
N PHE A 178 -19.93 -15.60 21.20
CA PHE A 178 -20.49 -15.84 19.88
C PHE A 178 -19.43 -16.17 18.82
N PHE A 179 -18.18 -15.72 19.00
CA PHE A 179 -17.07 -15.93 18.08
C PHE A 179 -16.08 -16.99 18.52
N ASN A 180 -16.22 -17.52 19.73
CA ASN A 180 -15.22 -18.37 20.38
C ASN A 180 -14.94 -19.69 19.63
N ASN A 181 -15.84 -20.12 18.76
CA ASN A 181 -15.71 -21.39 18.00
C ASN A 181 -15.25 -21.20 16.55
N THR A 182 -14.95 -19.98 16.14
CA THR A 182 -14.50 -19.68 14.77
C THR A 182 -13.09 -20.18 14.52
N VAL A 183 -12.84 -20.74 13.36
CA VAL A 183 -11.51 -21.14 12.86
C VAL A 183 -11.25 -20.39 11.56
N PRO A 184 -10.09 -19.73 11.42
CA PRO A 184 -9.72 -19.07 10.17
C PRO A 184 -9.46 -20.11 9.07
N VAL A 185 -9.97 -19.86 7.87
CA VAL A 185 -9.72 -20.69 6.70
C VAL A 185 -9.43 -19.82 5.47
N GLU A 186 -8.57 -20.32 4.60
CA GLU A 186 -8.16 -19.64 3.36
C GLU A 186 -8.50 -20.45 2.11
N ASP A 187 -9.01 -21.65 2.30
CA ASP A 187 -9.32 -22.64 1.27
C ASP A 187 -10.82 -22.71 0.91
N ARG A 188 -11.63 -21.80 1.46
CA ARG A 188 -13.06 -21.72 1.08
C ARG A 188 -13.19 -21.12 -0.30
N ILE A 189 -14.04 -21.72 -1.10
CA ILE A 189 -14.20 -21.36 -2.51
C ILE A 189 -15.61 -20.79 -2.71
N ALA A 190 -15.66 -19.52 -3.14
CA ALA A 190 -16.91 -18.79 -3.40
C ALA A 190 -17.35 -18.98 -4.86
N TRP A 191 -17.95 -20.10 -5.18
CA TRP A 191 -18.52 -20.39 -6.49
C TRP A 191 -19.93 -21.00 -6.41
N THR A 192 -20.64 -20.94 -7.51
CA THR A 192 -21.92 -21.64 -7.67
C THR A 192 -21.69 -23.14 -7.93
N GLU A 193 -22.71 -23.97 -7.71
CA GLU A 193 -22.64 -25.41 -8.01
C GLU A 193 -22.21 -25.68 -9.46
N ALA A 194 -22.72 -24.89 -10.42
CA ALA A 194 -22.37 -25.02 -11.82
C ALA A 194 -20.87 -24.72 -12.09
N GLN A 195 -20.33 -23.69 -11.47
CA GLN A 195 -18.90 -23.36 -11.56
C GLN A 195 -18.05 -24.47 -10.91
N ALA A 196 -18.46 -25.00 -9.77
CA ALA A 196 -17.77 -26.09 -9.09
C ALA A 196 -17.74 -27.35 -9.95
N ALA A 197 -18.87 -27.73 -10.54
CA ALA A 197 -18.99 -28.92 -11.43
C ALA A 197 -18.11 -28.78 -12.69
N GLU A 198 -18.08 -27.58 -13.31
CA GLU A 198 -17.25 -27.33 -14.49
C GLU A 198 -15.75 -27.40 -14.14
N HIS A 199 -15.36 -26.77 -13.03
CA HIS A 199 -13.98 -26.82 -12.56
C HIS A 199 -13.55 -28.26 -12.26
N ALA A 200 -14.38 -29.04 -11.56
CA ALA A 200 -14.08 -30.44 -11.22
C ALA A 200 -13.87 -31.29 -12.49
N ARG A 201 -14.68 -31.06 -13.53
CA ARG A 201 -14.54 -31.74 -14.83
C ARG A 201 -13.19 -31.39 -15.51
N GLN A 202 -12.83 -30.11 -15.53
CA GLN A 202 -11.55 -29.67 -16.11
C GLN A 202 -10.37 -30.17 -15.28
N LEU A 203 -10.47 -30.10 -13.95
CA LEU A 203 -9.44 -30.57 -13.03
C LEU A 203 -9.16 -32.06 -13.20
N THR A 204 -10.20 -32.89 -13.30
CA THR A 204 -10.07 -34.33 -13.50
C THR A 204 -9.27 -34.63 -14.77
N LYS A 205 -9.55 -33.91 -15.86
CA LYS A 205 -8.82 -34.06 -17.12
C LYS A 205 -7.34 -33.65 -16.97
N TRP A 206 -7.07 -32.49 -16.38
CA TRP A 206 -5.70 -32.00 -16.16
C TRP A 206 -4.93 -32.95 -15.23
N GLU A 207 -5.55 -33.44 -14.18
CA GLU A 207 -4.96 -34.35 -13.22
C GLU A 207 -4.61 -35.71 -13.84
N ALA A 208 -5.45 -36.23 -14.71
CA ALA A 208 -5.17 -37.47 -15.44
C ALA A 208 -3.95 -37.33 -16.36
N GLU A 209 -3.89 -36.24 -17.14
CA GLU A 209 -2.79 -35.98 -18.09
C GLU A 209 -1.45 -35.66 -17.39
N THR A 210 -1.49 -35.10 -16.18
CA THR A 210 -0.29 -34.65 -15.47
C THR A 210 0.12 -35.54 -14.31
N LYS A 211 -0.60 -36.63 -14.04
CA LYS A 211 -0.41 -37.47 -12.86
C LYS A 211 1.04 -37.90 -12.66
N ALA A 212 1.68 -38.46 -13.69
CA ALA A 212 3.04 -38.96 -13.59
C ALA A 212 4.03 -37.84 -13.21
N ILE A 213 3.89 -36.67 -13.81
CA ILE A 213 4.78 -35.52 -13.54
C ILE A 213 4.56 -35.02 -12.11
N ARG A 214 3.30 -34.92 -11.65
CA ARG A 214 2.95 -34.47 -10.31
C ARG A 214 3.41 -35.46 -9.24
N ASP A 215 3.30 -36.77 -9.50
CA ASP A 215 3.80 -37.79 -8.57
C ASP A 215 5.32 -37.71 -8.43
N GLU A 216 6.06 -37.51 -9.54
CA GLU A 216 7.53 -37.31 -9.48
C GLU A 216 7.92 -36.04 -8.73
N ILE A 217 7.17 -34.94 -8.88
CA ILE A 217 7.39 -33.69 -8.14
C ILE A 217 7.15 -33.96 -6.64
N ALA A 218 6.04 -34.59 -6.30
CA ALA A 218 5.67 -34.91 -4.92
C ALA A 218 6.72 -35.79 -4.22
N ASP A 219 7.22 -36.82 -4.92
CA ASP A 219 8.26 -37.72 -4.41
C ASP A 219 9.57 -36.97 -4.18
N LEU A 220 9.97 -36.10 -5.12
CA LEU A 220 11.17 -35.26 -4.98
C LEU A 220 11.03 -34.27 -3.82
N GLU A 221 9.87 -33.63 -3.66
CA GLU A 221 9.62 -32.64 -2.63
C GLU A 221 9.45 -33.23 -1.23
N LYS A 222 9.03 -34.49 -1.10
CA LYS A 222 8.63 -35.14 0.15
C LYS A 222 9.61 -34.88 1.29
N LYS A 223 10.88 -35.22 1.14
CA LYS A 223 11.91 -35.03 2.18
C LYS A 223 12.12 -33.57 2.56
N TYR A 224 11.96 -32.65 1.59
CA TYR A 224 12.11 -31.21 1.82
C TYR A 224 10.90 -30.66 2.57
N ARG A 225 9.67 -31.13 2.21
CA ARG A 225 8.43 -30.79 2.91
C ARG A 225 8.46 -31.29 4.35
N GLU A 226 8.81 -32.55 4.60
CA GLU A 226 8.96 -33.10 5.94
C GLU A 226 9.95 -32.29 6.79
N THR A 227 11.09 -31.91 6.21
CA THR A 227 12.09 -31.09 6.89
C THR A 227 11.58 -29.68 7.16
N ALA A 228 10.90 -29.06 6.21
CA ALA A 228 10.31 -27.74 6.36
C ALA A 228 9.21 -27.74 7.44
N THR A 229 8.30 -28.72 7.39
CA THR A 229 7.24 -28.91 8.40
C THR A 229 7.83 -29.03 9.81
N ARG A 230 8.78 -29.94 9.99
CA ARG A 230 9.42 -30.13 11.29
C ARG A 230 10.05 -28.83 11.82
N LYS A 231 10.86 -28.15 11.01
CA LYS A 231 11.50 -26.88 11.40
C LYS A 231 10.50 -25.78 11.68
N ALA A 232 9.41 -25.71 10.92
CA ALA A 232 8.35 -24.74 11.14
C ALA A 232 7.58 -24.99 12.45
N ILE A 233 7.38 -26.25 12.82
CA ILE A 233 6.68 -26.62 14.06
C ILE A 233 7.58 -26.47 15.29
N GLU A 234 8.88 -26.84 15.19
CA GLU A 234 9.85 -26.75 16.28
C GLU A 234 10.06 -25.33 16.85
N ILE A 235 9.63 -24.27 16.16
CA ILE A 235 9.70 -22.90 16.68
C ILE A 235 8.66 -22.59 17.76
N PHE A 236 7.55 -23.35 17.79
CA PHE A 236 6.47 -23.14 18.75
C PHE A 236 6.75 -23.80 20.11
N PRO A 237 6.11 -23.36 21.19
CA PRO A 237 6.15 -24.04 22.49
C PRO A 237 5.64 -25.50 22.39
N ASP A 238 6.12 -26.38 23.27
CA ASP A 238 5.85 -27.82 23.24
C ASP A 238 4.35 -28.17 23.23
N ASP A 239 3.53 -27.43 23.95
CA ASP A 239 2.09 -27.62 24.00
C ASP A 239 1.40 -27.23 22.69
N VAL A 240 1.87 -26.17 22.00
CA VAL A 240 1.39 -25.81 20.67
C VAL A 240 1.83 -26.84 19.64
N GLN A 241 3.09 -27.35 19.75
CA GLN A 241 3.54 -28.46 18.91
C GLN A 241 2.65 -29.71 19.07
N ALA A 242 2.27 -30.03 20.32
CA ALA A 242 1.34 -31.13 20.60
C ALA A 242 -0.03 -30.94 19.93
N MET A 243 -0.57 -29.71 19.95
CA MET A 243 -1.84 -29.38 19.28
C MET A 243 -1.73 -29.53 17.76
N ILE A 244 -0.62 -29.08 17.15
CA ILE A 244 -0.39 -29.19 15.70
C ILE A 244 -0.28 -30.65 15.27
N ASN A 245 0.45 -31.47 16.04
CA ASN A 245 0.72 -32.87 15.73
C ASN A 245 -0.46 -33.82 16.05
N LYS A 246 -1.44 -33.36 16.83
CA LYS A 246 -2.63 -34.12 17.17
C LYS A 246 -3.53 -34.26 15.92
N PRO A 247 -4.04 -35.46 15.61
CA PRO A 247 -4.98 -35.63 14.50
C PRO A 247 -6.19 -34.70 14.60
N THR A 248 -6.58 -34.05 13.51
CA THR A 248 -7.67 -33.05 13.49
C THR A 248 -8.97 -33.57 14.14
N ALA A 249 -9.35 -34.82 13.89
CA ALA A 249 -10.54 -35.43 14.48
C ALA A 249 -10.49 -35.61 16.02
N GLN A 250 -9.32 -35.49 16.63
CA GLN A 250 -9.10 -35.62 18.07
C GLN A 250 -8.87 -34.27 18.76
N ARG A 251 -8.73 -33.19 17.99
CA ARG A 251 -8.53 -31.85 18.54
C ARG A 251 -9.82 -31.36 19.18
N THR A 252 -9.68 -30.70 20.33
CA THR A 252 -10.73 -29.82 20.84
C THR A 252 -10.90 -28.60 19.92
N PRO A 253 -12.02 -27.87 19.98
CA PRO A 253 -12.21 -26.66 19.19
C PRO A 253 -11.06 -25.62 19.37
N TYR A 254 -10.60 -25.44 20.60
CA TYR A 254 -9.47 -24.54 20.91
C TYR A 254 -8.15 -25.05 20.30
N GLU A 255 -7.84 -26.33 20.42
CA GLU A 255 -6.64 -26.91 19.81
C GLU A 255 -6.67 -26.78 18.27
N GLU A 256 -7.84 -26.94 17.65
CA GLU A 256 -7.99 -26.77 16.21
C GLU A 256 -7.72 -25.32 15.78
N GLN A 257 -8.20 -24.34 16.55
CA GLN A 257 -7.99 -22.91 16.28
C GLN A 257 -6.50 -22.54 16.35
N VAL A 258 -5.83 -22.95 17.42
CA VAL A 258 -4.40 -22.68 17.62
C VAL A 258 -3.55 -23.41 16.59
N ALA A 259 -3.89 -24.68 16.30
CA ALA A 259 -3.20 -25.47 15.28
C ALA A 259 -3.36 -24.86 13.86
N ALA A 260 -4.58 -24.46 13.49
CA ALA A 260 -4.85 -23.82 12.20
C ALA A 260 -4.06 -22.49 12.07
N LEU A 261 -4.02 -21.69 13.13
CA LEU A 261 -3.26 -20.45 13.14
C LEU A 261 -1.75 -20.68 12.99
N ALA A 262 -1.21 -21.65 13.74
CA ALA A 262 0.22 -21.98 13.73
C ALA A 262 0.64 -22.65 12.40
N TRP A 263 -0.27 -23.42 11.75
CA TRP A 263 0.01 -24.10 10.49
C TRP A 263 0.42 -23.16 9.35
N ARG A 264 -0.01 -21.90 9.36
CA ARG A 264 0.43 -20.88 8.38
C ARG A 264 1.95 -20.69 8.35
N GLN A 265 2.68 -21.01 9.42
CA GLN A 265 4.14 -21.04 9.40
C GLN A 265 4.66 -22.17 8.50
N VAL A 266 3.97 -23.30 8.48
CA VAL A 266 4.32 -24.41 7.57
C VAL A 266 4.03 -24.02 6.12
N ASP A 267 2.88 -23.41 5.85
CA ASP A 267 2.52 -22.93 4.52
C ASP A 267 3.51 -21.88 4.00
N TYR A 268 3.99 -21.00 4.87
CA TYR A 268 5.04 -20.03 4.52
C TYR A 268 6.35 -20.72 4.09
N GLU A 269 6.76 -21.80 4.77
CA GLU A 269 7.95 -22.57 4.39
C GLU A 269 7.71 -23.33 3.09
N TYR A 270 6.52 -23.85 2.84
CA TYR A 270 6.15 -24.52 1.59
C TYR A 270 6.20 -23.59 0.38
N ASN A 271 5.77 -22.35 0.52
CA ASN A 271 5.85 -21.33 -0.51
C ASN A 271 7.29 -20.97 -0.89
N ARG A 272 8.27 -21.39 -0.08
CA ARG A 272 9.71 -21.15 -0.27
C ARG A 272 10.51 -22.43 -0.50
N LEU A 273 9.83 -23.57 -0.71
CA LEU A 273 10.45 -24.88 -0.80
C LEU A 273 11.53 -24.95 -1.88
N ASP A 274 11.34 -24.28 -3.03
CA ASP A 274 12.28 -24.18 -4.13
C ASP A 274 13.67 -23.69 -3.67
N ARG A 275 13.74 -22.83 -2.65
CA ARG A 275 15.00 -22.32 -2.10
C ARG A 275 15.77 -23.35 -1.32
N SER A 276 15.10 -24.39 -0.84
CA SER A 276 15.65 -25.47 -0.04
C SER A 276 16.17 -26.63 -0.88
N ILE A 277 15.63 -26.80 -2.10
CA ILE A 277 16.05 -27.84 -3.05
C ILE A 277 17.34 -27.38 -3.73
N LYS A 278 18.42 -28.19 -3.64
CA LYS A 278 19.77 -27.84 -4.12
C LYS A 278 20.36 -28.92 -5.03
N GLY A 279 21.42 -28.56 -5.78
CA GLY A 279 22.18 -29.47 -6.63
C GLY A 279 21.33 -30.10 -7.74
N GLU A 280 21.59 -31.37 -8.07
CA GLU A 280 20.88 -32.12 -9.12
C GLU A 280 19.37 -32.18 -8.92
N ALA A 281 18.92 -32.25 -7.65
CA ALA A 281 17.50 -32.24 -7.33
C ALA A 281 16.82 -30.93 -7.74
N SER A 282 17.49 -29.78 -7.67
CA SER A 282 16.96 -28.49 -8.13
C SER A 282 16.79 -28.45 -9.65
N VAL A 283 17.73 -29.04 -10.37
CA VAL A 283 17.67 -29.12 -11.86
C VAL A 283 16.50 -30.04 -12.27
N LYS A 284 16.38 -31.21 -11.67
CA LYS A 284 15.26 -32.13 -11.93
C LYS A 284 13.93 -31.50 -11.58
N HIS A 285 13.83 -30.82 -10.44
CA HIS A 285 12.60 -30.14 -10.01
C HIS A 285 12.17 -29.03 -10.98
N ALA A 286 13.12 -28.23 -11.45
CA ALA A 286 12.85 -27.18 -12.45
C ALA A 286 12.40 -27.78 -13.79
N ASP A 287 13.01 -28.88 -14.24
CA ASP A 287 12.57 -29.58 -15.47
C ASP A 287 11.17 -30.16 -15.35
N LEU A 288 10.85 -30.80 -14.22
CA LEU A 288 9.50 -31.31 -13.96
C LEU A 288 8.46 -30.19 -13.92
N LYS A 289 8.76 -29.07 -13.27
CA LYS A 289 7.87 -27.89 -13.28
C LYS A 289 7.69 -27.32 -14.70
N ARG A 290 8.73 -27.29 -15.51
CA ARG A 290 8.64 -26.89 -16.92
C ARG A 290 7.73 -27.83 -17.72
N LYS A 291 7.90 -29.14 -17.56
CA LYS A 291 7.03 -30.15 -18.19
C LYS A 291 5.59 -30.01 -17.75
N LEU A 292 5.33 -29.75 -16.46
CA LEU A 292 3.99 -29.52 -15.94
C LEU A 292 3.36 -28.27 -16.57
N ALA A 293 4.15 -27.20 -16.74
CA ALA A 293 3.67 -25.96 -17.36
C ALA A 293 3.30 -26.11 -18.85
N GLU A 294 3.81 -27.11 -19.55
CA GLU A 294 3.40 -27.43 -20.93
C GLU A 294 1.90 -27.82 -21.00
N HIS A 295 1.34 -28.27 -19.85
CA HIS A 295 -0.07 -28.63 -19.71
C HIS A 295 -0.95 -27.49 -19.13
N ASP A 296 -0.43 -26.27 -18.98
CA ASP A 296 -1.19 -25.14 -18.37
C ASP A 296 -2.46 -24.78 -19.14
N LYS A 297 -2.52 -25.07 -20.44
CA LYS A 297 -3.74 -24.88 -21.25
C LYS A 297 -4.91 -25.80 -20.83
N LEU A 298 -4.63 -26.92 -20.19
CA LEU A 298 -5.61 -27.85 -19.68
C LEU A 298 -5.99 -27.57 -18.22
N LYS A 299 -5.15 -26.80 -17.51
CA LYS A 299 -5.36 -26.45 -16.10
C LYS A 299 -6.59 -25.56 -16.00
N PRO A 300 -7.57 -25.91 -15.14
CA PRO A 300 -8.73 -25.06 -14.91
C PRO A 300 -8.29 -23.71 -14.30
N VAL A 301 -9.15 -22.71 -14.47
CA VAL A 301 -8.95 -21.43 -13.80
C VAL A 301 -8.90 -21.66 -12.29
N GLU A 302 -7.99 -20.96 -11.62
CA GLU A 302 -7.84 -21.05 -10.18
C GLU A 302 -9.18 -20.75 -9.48
N PRO A 303 -9.60 -21.60 -8.51
CA PRO A 303 -10.84 -21.38 -7.78
C PRO A 303 -10.88 -20.00 -7.09
N PRO A 304 -12.04 -19.38 -6.95
CA PRO A 304 -12.17 -18.10 -6.26
C PRO A 304 -12.07 -18.29 -4.73
N TYR A 305 -10.86 -18.57 -4.24
CA TYR A 305 -10.58 -18.65 -2.82
C TYR A 305 -10.88 -17.34 -2.10
N VAL A 306 -11.53 -17.43 -0.95
CA VAL A 306 -11.89 -16.28 -0.12
C VAL A 306 -11.35 -16.44 1.30
N LEU A 307 -11.03 -15.31 1.92
CA LEU A 307 -10.74 -15.25 3.35
C LEU A 307 -12.05 -15.44 4.12
N ALA A 308 -12.21 -16.55 4.80
CA ALA A 308 -13.42 -16.85 5.53
C ALA A 308 -13.13 -17.49 6.90
N VAL A 309 -14.16 -17.79 7.62
CA VAL A 309 -14.11 -18.59 8.83
C VAL A 309 -15.02 -19.82 8.69
N ARG A 310 -14.75 -20.84 9.48
CA ARG A 310 -15.66 -21.94 9.74
C ARG A 310 -15.81 -22.16 11.24
N GLU A 311 -16.70 -23.00 11.66
CA GLU A 311 -16.73 -23.50 13.02
C GLU A 311 -16.20 -24.92 13.12
N THR A 312 -15.97 -25.37 14.35
CA THR A 312 -15.43 -26.70 14.64
C THR A 312 -16.51 -27.79 14.76
N GLY A 313 -17.76 -27.45 14.44
CA GLY A 313 -18.93 -28.33 14.54
C GLY A 313 -19.99 -27.82 15.51
N ALA A 314 -21.00 -28.64 15.79
CA ALA A 314 -22.14 -28.26 16.63
C ALA A 314 -21.81 -28.08 18.13
N GLN A 315 -20.69 -28.61 18.59
CA GLN A 315 -20.22 -28.40 19.97
C GLN A 315 -19.25 -27.25 20.07
N GLY A 316 -19.54 -26.33 20.98
CA GLY A 316 -18.73 -25.15 21.20
C GLY A 316 -18.28 -25.03 22.66
N PHE A 317 -17.41 -24.06 22.90
CA PHE A 317 -16.96 -23.69 24.23
C PHE A 317 -17.15 -22.19 24.45
N ASP A 318 -17.33 -21.82 25.71
CA ASP A 318 -17.62 -20.46 26.12
C ASP A 318 -16.35 -19.67 26.44
N ALA A 319 -16.43 -18.37 26.35
CA ALA A 319 -15.32 -17.49 26.73
C ALA A 319 -15.09 -17.56 28.26
N VAL A 320 -13.84 -17.36 28.66
CA VAL A 320 -13.46 -17.34 30.07
C VAL A 320 -12.89 -15.97 30.43
N ILE A 321 -13.40 -15.38 31.51
CA ILE A 321 -12.81 -14.15 32.05
C ILE A 321 -11.44 -14.50 32.63
N PRO A 322 -10.33 -13.95 32.11
CA PRO A 322 -8.99 -14.21 32.62
C PRO A 322 -8.87 -13.87 34.12
N LYS A 323 -7.99 -14.58 34.86
CA LYS A 323 -7.75 -14.44 36.31
C LYS A 323 -8.95 -14.83 37.19
N LYS A 324 -10.18 -14.59 36.78
CA LYS A 324 -11.40 -15.02 37.51
C LYS A 324 -11.78 -16.47 37.19
N ASN A 325 -11.31 -17.01 36.07
CA ASN A 325 -11.67 -18.34 35.55
C ASN A 325 -13.19 -18.54 35.43
N THR A 326 -13.95 -17.47 35.26
CA THR A 326 -15.40 -17.51 35.10
C THR A 326 -15.78 -17.79 33.66
N VAL A 327 -16.45 -18.90 33.42
CA VAL A 327 -17.02 -19.26 32.11
C VAL A 327 -18.24 -18.39 31.84
N VAL A 328 -18.31 -17.79 30.66
CA VAL A 328 -19.37 -16.86 30.27
C VAL A 328 -20.01 -17.37 28.97
N PRO A 329 -21.22 -17.90 29.00
CA PRO A 329 -21.96 -18.29 27.79
C PRO A 329 -22.33 -17.08 26.93
N PRO A 330 -22.64 -17.30 25.63
CA PRO A 330 -23.15 -16.22 24.78
C PRO A 330 -24.40 -15.58 25.37
N ALA A 331 -24.41 -14.27 25.46
CA ALA A 331 -25.58 -13.49 25.89
C ALA A 331 -25.53 -12.11 25.24
N PHE A 332 -26.66 -11.43 25.17
CA PHE A 332 -26.76 -10.05 24.71
C PHE A 332 -26.44 -9.08 25.86
N LEU A 333 -26.37 -7.80 25.55
CA LEU A 333 -25.99 -6.80 26.54
C LEU A 333 -26.97 -6.75 27.73
N THR A 334 -26.45 -6.75 28.95
CA THR A 334 -27.23 -6.72 30.17
C THR A 334 -28.13 -5.48 30.25
N VAL A 335 -27.67 -4.33 29.78
CA VAL A 335 -28.43 -3.07 29.74
C VAL A 335 -29.73 -3.16 28.92
N LEU A 336 -29.80 -4.06 27.97
CA LEU A 336 -30.98 -4.31 27.12
C LEU A 336 -31.84 -5.48 27.64
N SER A 337 -31.46 -6.09 28.75
CA SER A 337 -32.13 -7.27 29.29
C SER A 337 -33.04 -6.90 30.45
N THR A 338 -34.13 -7.67 30.61
CA THR A 338 -34.96 -7.61 31.81
C THR A 338 -34.35 -8.33 33.02
N GLN A 339 -33.24 -9.05 32.80
CA GLN A 339 -32.52 -9.78 33.84
C GLN A 339 -31.12 -9.21 34.04
N TYR A 340 -30.61 -9.23 35.27
CA TYR A 340 -29.30 -8.77 35.65
C TYR A 340 -28.48 -9.89 36.36
N PRO A 341 -27.36 -10.36 35.79
CA PRO A 341 -26.90 -10.11 34.40
C PRO A 341 -27.82 -10.77 33.36
N ALA A 342 -27.68 -10.40 32.10
CA ALA A 342 -28.46 -10.99 31.01
C ALA A 342 -28.40 -12.53 31.01
N ALA A 343 -29.56 -13.14 30.74
CA ALA A 343 -29.64 -14.58 30.55
C ALA A 343 -28.82 -15.03 29.31
N PRO A 344 -28.29 -16.27 29.31
CA PRO A 344 -27.70 -16.85 28.14
C PRO A 344 -28.64 -16.82 26.93
N ALA A 345 -28.10 -16.51 25.76
CA ALA A 345 -28.86 -16.54 24.52
C ALA A 345 -29.26 -17.97 24.16
N THR A 346 -30.49 -18.14 23.62
CA THR A 346 -30.91 -19.41 23.06
C THR A 346 -30.19 -19.64 21.73
N ILE A 347 -29.35 -20.64 21.70
CA ILE A 347 -28.57 -21.01 20.51
C ILE A 347 -29.18 -22.24 19.86
N THR A 348 -29.38 -22.19 18.57
CA THR A 348 -29.80 -23.35 17.76
C THR A 348 -28.67 -23.74 16.80
N PRO A 349 -28.07 -24.93 16.97
CA PRO A 349 -27.06 -25.42 16.04
C PRO A 349 -27.58 -25.48 14.60
N VAL A 350 -26.69 -25.31 13.63
CA VAL A 350 -27.05 -25.53 12.22
C VAL A 350 -27.41 -26.99 12.01
N ALA A 351 -28.44 -27.23 11.19
CA ALA A 351 -29.11 -28.56 11.09
C ALA A 351 -28.18 -29.71 10.63
N ASP A 352 -27.16 -29.38 9.84
CA ASP A 352 -26.16 -30.35 9.35
C ASP A 352 -25.04 -30.63 10.36
N GLY A 353 -25.07 -29.99 11.52
CA GLY A 353 -24.05 -30.11 12.55
C GLY A 353 -22.72 -29.42 12.25
N SER A 354 -22.64 -28.64 11.20
CA SER A 354 -21.40 -27.92 10.78
C SER A 354 -21.01 -26.75 11.67
N SER A 355 -21.99 -26.21 12.42
CA SER A 355 -21.79 -25.03 13.28
C SER A 355 -22.66 -25.08 14.52
N THR A 356 -22.19 -24.37 15.57
CA THR A 356 -22.95 -24.14 16.80
C THR A 356 -24.20 -23.27 16.59
N GLY A 357 -24.26 -22.45 15.50
CA GLY A 357 -25.30 -21.45 15.26
C GLY A 357 -25.19 -20.20 16.11
N ARG A 358 -24.08 -19.99 16.81
CA ARG A 358 -23.83 -18.81 17.66
C ARG A 358 -23.80 -17.53 16.84
N ARG A 359 -23.04 -17.50 15.74
CA ARG A 359 -22.92 -16.33 14.87
C ARG A 359 -24.26 -15.99 14.21
N ALA A 360 -25.03 -17.00 13.79
CA ALA A 360 -26.37 -16.79 13.25
C ALA A 360 -27.32 -16.17 14.29
N THR A 361 -27.23 -16.58 15.57
CA THR A 361 -28.02 -16.01 16.66
C THR A 361 -27.65 -14.54 16.89
N LEU A 362 -26.35 -14.21 16.91
CA LEU A 362 -25.87 -12.82 17.03
C LEU A 362 -26.34 -11.97 15.83
N ALA A 363 -26.18 -12.49 14.62
CA ALA A 363 -26.55 -11.77 13.40
C ALA A 363 -28.03 -11.41 13.35
N ARG A 364 -28.91 -12.35 13.75
CA ARG A 364 -30.36 -12.09 13.86
C ARG A 364 -30.66 -11.03 14.89
N TRP A 365 -30.04 -11.07 16.07
CA TRP A 365 -30.25 -10.06 17.11
C TRP A 365 -29.76 -8.67 16.68
N LEU A 366 -28.61 -8.57 16.02
CA LEU A 366 -28.09 -7.29 15.51
C LEU A 366 -29.05 -6.64 14.51
N THR A 367 -29.81 -7.43 13.76
CA THR A 367 -30.74 -6.96 12.73
C THR A 367 -32.21 -7.03 13.17
N ASP A 368 -32.46 -7.39 14.41
CA ASP A 368 -33.82 -7.39 14.98
C ASP A 368 -34.32 -5.94 15.13
N LYS A 369 -35.58 -5.71 14.81
CA LYS A 369 -36.21 -4.38 14.91
C LYS A 369 -36.22 -3.81 16.33
N SER A 370 -36.15 -4.67 17.34
CA SER A 370 -36.07 -4.25 18.75
C SER A 370 -34.64 -3.85 19.16
N ASN A 371 -33.62 -4.11 18.33
CA ASN A 371 -32.25 -3.69 18.63
C ASN A 371 -32.14 -2.16 18.42
N PRO A 372 -31.83 -1.40 19.48
CA PRO A 372 -31.85 0.05 19.37
C PRO A 372 -30.62 0.66 18.67
N PHE A 373 -29.57 -0.12 18.41
CA PHE A 373 -28.29 0.43 17.99
C PHE A 373 -28.06 0.36 16.48
N THR A 374 -28.22 -0.81 15.86
CA THR A 374 -27.74 -1.07 14.49
C THR A 374 -28.31 -0.11 13.47
N ALA A 375 -29.63 0.16 13.49
CA ALA A 375 -30.27 1.09 12.56
C ALA A 375 -29.84 2.55 12.82
N ARG A 376 -29.75 2.97 14.09
CA ARG A 376 -29.27 4.32 14.47
C ARG A 376 -27.84 4.57 14.02
N LEU A 377 -26.94 3.60 14.23
CA LEU A 377 -25.54 3.68 13.79
C LEU A 377 -25.42 3.79 12.29
N ALA A 378 -26.15 2.95 11.56
CA ALA A 378 -26.18 3.00 10.10
C ALA A 378 -26.63 4.38 9.59
N MET A 379 -27.71 4.91 10.15
CA MET A 379 -28.25 6.21 9.76
C MET A 379 -27.34 7.37 10.18
N ASN A 380 -26.73 7.32 11.36
CA ASN A 380 -25.77 8.33 11.79
C ASN A 380 -24.53 8.38 10.87
N ARG A 381 -24.02 7.22 10.44
CA ARG A 381 -22.89 7.14 9.48
C ARG A 381 -23.29 7.63 8.10
N LEU A 382 -24.48 7.27 7.61
CA LEU A 382 -24.98 7.77 6.34
C LEU A 382 -25.18 9.29 6.39
N TRP A 383 -25.72 9.81 7.48
CA TRP A 383 -25.82 11.24 7.75
C TRP A 383 -24.44 11.91 7.73
N GLN A 384 -23.45 11.33 8.41
CA GLN A 384 -22.08 11.83 8.44
C GLN A 384 -21.46 11.93 7.04
N LEU A 385 -21.68 10.94 6.17
CA LEU A 385 -21.20 10.98 4.78
C LEU A 385 -21.83 12.14 3.99
N CYS A 386 -23.11 12.46 4.23
CA CYS A 386 -23.82 13.52 3.53
C CYS A 386 -23.57 14.92 4.13
N PHE A 387 -23.53 15.03 5.46
CA PHE A 387 -23.49 16.30 6.20
C PHE A 387 -22.17 16.58 6.90
N ARG A 388 -21.15 15.69 6.73
CA ARG A 388 -19.77 15.82 7.23
C ARG A 388 -19.58 15.55 8.72
N ARG A 389 -20.59 15.72 9.53
CA ARG A 389 -20.62 15.37 10.95
C ARG A 389 -21.88 14.55 11.22
N GLY A 390 -21.74 13.46 11.97
CA GLY A 390 -22.88 12.67 12.42
C GLY A 390 -23.83 13.51 13.31
N LEU A 391 -25.07 13.09 13.40
CA LEU A 391 -25.98 13.61 14.42
C LEU A 391 -25.39 13.36 15.82
N THR A 392 -24.76 12.21 16.01
CA THR A 392 -23.80 11.93 17.08
C THR A 392 -22.40 11.95 16.45
N PRO A 393 -21.50 12.86 16.88
CA PRO A 393 -20.21 13.04 16.23
C PRO A 393 -19.31 11.81 16.26
N TYR A 394 -19.33 11.05 17.36
CA TYR A 394 -18.56 9.84 17.56
C TYR A 394 -19.33 8.60 17.11
N ALA A 395 -19.26 8.29 15.82
CA ALA A 395 -20.08 7.25 15.18
C ALA A 395 -19.80 5.79 15.62
N SER A 396 -18.82 5.55 16.50
CA SER A 396 -18.57 4.26 17.15
C SER A 396 -18.67 4.31 18.66
N ASP A 397 -19.12 5.43 19.24
CA ASP A 397 -19.30 5.60 20.67
C ASP A 397 -20.59 6.41 20.95
N PHE A 398 -21.67 5.69 21.17
CA PHE A 398 -22.98 6.23 21.60
C PHE A 398 -23.13 6.18 23.10
N GLY A 399 -22.05 5.88 23.84
CA GLY A 399 -22.02 5.84 25.30
C GLY A 399 -21.92 7.22 25.95
N ASN A 400 -21.82 7.22 27.29
CA ASN A 400 -21.80 8.44 28.09
C ASN A 400 -20.56 9.33 27.85
N LEU A 401 -19.49 8.81 27.26
CA LEU A 401 -18.33 9.62 26.84
C LEU A 401 -18.54 10.27 25.47
N GLY A 402 -19.46 9.74 24.66
CA GLY A 402 -19.89 10.34 23.42
C GLY A 402 -20.70 11.62 23.62
N GLU A 403 -20.73 12.46 22.61
CA GLU A 403 -21.66 13.59 22.61
C GLU A 403 -23.09 13.07 22.29
N PRO A 404 -24.13 13.55 22.98
CA PRO A 404 -25.51 13.20 22.66
C PRO A 404 -25.84 13.65 21.22
N PRO A 405 -26.80 13.01 20.56
CA PRO A 405 -27.20 13.42 19.23
C PRO A 405 -27.77 14.84 19.24
N THR A 406 -27.39 15.65 18.27
CA THR A 406 -27.87 17.03 18.11
C THR A 406 -29.38 17.11 17.86
N HIS A 407 -29.95 16.06 17.24
CA HIS A 407 -31.35 15.92 16.90
C HIS A 407 -31.80 14.48 17.18
N PRO A 408 -32.09 14.13 18.45
CA PRO A 408 -32.40 12.76 18.87
C PRO A 408 -33.62 12.18 18.16
N GLU A 409 -34.71 12.95 18.09
CA GLU A 409 -35.95 12.50 17.44
C GLU A 409 -35.78 12.29 15.95
N LEU A 410 -34.91 13.06 15.30
CA LEU A 410 -34.57 12.85 13.89
C LEU A 410 -33.77 11.56 13.68
N LEU A 411 -32.81 11.28 14.57
CA LEU A 411 -32.03 10.04 14.49
C LEU A 411 -32.95 8.82 14.69
N ASP A 412 -33.85 8.87 15.65
CA ASP A 412 -34.81 7.80 15.89
C ASP A 412 -35.76 7.62 14.71
N TRP A 413 -36.31 8.70 14.17
CA TRP A 413 -37.16 8.64 12.99
C TRP A 413 -36.43 8.07 11.75
N LEU A 414 -35.19 8.49 11.52
CA LEU A 414 -34.38 7.96 10.43
C LEU A 414 -34.13 6.46 10.57
N ALA A 415 -33.87 5.98 11.81
CA ALA A 415 -33.67 4.57 12.08
C ALA A 415 -34.96 3.75 11.84
N ASP A 416 -36.11 4.26 12.31
CA ASP A 416 -37.42 3.60 12.08
C ASP A 416 -37.80 3.59 10.62
N GLU A 417 -37.62 4.70 9.91
CA GLU A 417 -37.92 4.81 8.48
C GLU A 417 -37.01 3.87 7.65
N PHE A 418 -35.73 3.73 8.05
CA PHE A 418 -34.79 2.80 7.41
C PHE A 418 -35.26 1.35 7.53
N MET A 419 -35.66 0.94 8.74
CA MET A 419 -36.22 -0.41 8.96
C MET A 419 -37.57 -0.60 8.24
N ALA A 420 -38.43 0.43 8.26
CA ALA A 420 -39.75 0.39 7.59
C ALA A 420 -39.61 0.26 6.05
N LYS A 421 -38.59 0.88 5.46
CA LYS A 421 -38.24 0.75 4.03
C LYS A 421 -37.50 -0.54 3.69
N GLY A 422 -37.43 -1.53 4.57
CA GLY A 422 -36.73 -2.78 4.32
C GLY A 422 -35.21 -2.63 4.27
N TRP A 423 -34.67 -1.72 5.08
CA TRP A 423 -33.23 -1.45 5.19
C TRP A 423 -32.59 -0.98 3.85
N ASP A 424 -33.35 -0.20 3.07
CA ASP A 424 -32.96 0.33 1.75
C ASP A 424 -32.00 1.51 1.90
N GLN A 425 -30.71 1.25 1.63
CA GLN A 425 -29.65 2.25 1.77
C GLN A 425 -29.74 3.37 0.72
N LYS A 426 -30.09 3.03 -0.53
CA LYS A 426 -30.22 4.04 -1.62
C LYS A 426 -31.43 4.95 -1.39
N ALA A 427 -32.56 4.40 -0.92
CA ALA A 427 -33.72 5.21 -0.59
C ALA A 427 -33.43 6.22 0.52
N MET A 428 -32.69 5.80 1.57
CA MET A 428 -32.28 6.71 2.64
C MET A 428 -31.25 7.74 2.19
N THR A 429 -30.26 7.34 1.38
CA THR A 429 -29.31 8.27 0.77
C THR A 429 -30.04 9.32 -0.07
N ARG A 430 -31.00 8.91 -0.90
CA ARG A 430 -31.83 9.81 -1.70
C ARG A 430 -32.57 10.80 -0.82
N LEU A 431 -33.23 10.32 0.24
CA LEU A 431 -33.97 11.15 1.21
C LEU A 431 -33.06 12.24 1.79
N LEU A 432 -31.86 11.89 2.20
CA LEU A 432 -30.91 12.83 2.79
C LEU A 432 -30.43 13.88 1.80
N VAL A 433 -29.95 13.47 0.62
CA VAL A 433 -29.33 14.39 -0.35
C VAL A 433 -30.36 15.26 -1.10
N THR A 434 -31.64 14.86 -1.14
CA THR A 434 -32.73 15.69 -1.71
C THR A 434 -33.36 16.64 -0.69
N SER A 435 -33.02 16.51 0.61
CA SER A 435 -33.55 17.38 1.67
C SER A 435 -33.16 18.84 1.48
N ALA A 436 -34.03 19.74 1.98
CA ALA A 436 -33.75 21.17 1.99
C ALA A 436 -32.46 21.51 2.78
N ALA A 437 -32.16 20.75 3.83
CA ALA A 437 -30.96 20.93 4.66
C ALA A 437 -29.67 20.65 3.82
N TYR A 438 -29.63 19.58 3.05
CA TYR A 438 -28.50 19.25 2.19
C TYR A 438 -28.29 20.23 1.04
N ARG A 439 -29.39 20.76 0.49
CA ARG A 439 -29.37 21.70 -0.65
C ARG A 439 -29.01 23.13 -0.25
N ARG A 440 -28.84 23.44 1.05
CA ARG A 440 -28.39 24.76 1.51
C ARG A 440 -27.04 25.14 0.94
N SER A 441 -26.86 26.45 0.74
CA SER A 441 -25.57 27.03 0.37
C SER A 441 -24.58 26.95 1.54
N SER A 442 -23.30 26.83 1.26
CA SER A 442 -22.21 27.05 2.23
C SER A 442 -22.10 28.53 2.65
N GLN A 443 -22.55 29.43 1.75
CA GLN A 443 -22.59 30.86 1.99
C GLN A 443 -23.99 31.28 2.46
N HIS A 444 -24.06 32.08 3.52
CA HIS A 444 -25.30 32.61 4.06
C HIS A 444 -25.22 34.13 4.15
N ALA A 445 -26.33 34.82 3.87
CA ALA A 445 -26.37 36.27 3.87
C ALA A 445 -25.99 36.89 5.23
N ASP A 446 -26.39 36.25 6.32
CA ASP A 446 -26.12 36.70 7.70
C ASP A 446 -25.20 35.71 8.43
N VAL A 447 -23.95 35.64 7.99
CA VAL A 447 -22.92 34.77 8.56
C VAL A 447 -22.63 35.14 10.04
N ALA A 448 -22.60 36.44 10.35
CA ALA A 448 -22.31 36.94 11.68
C ALA A 448 -23.36 36.46 12.72
N ARG A 449 -24.63 36.51 12.37
CA ARG A 449 -25.71 35.99 13.24
C ARG A 449 -25.64 34.48 13.40
N GLY A 450 -25.33 33.74 12.30
CA GLY A 450 -25.19 32.31 12.35
C GLY A 450 -24.05 31.89 13.27
N GLN A 451 -22.87 32.50 13.09
CA GLN A 451 -21.70 32.25 13.94
C GLN A 451 -21.91 32.62 15.40
N LEU A 452 -22.71 33.67 15.70
CA LEU A 452 -23.03 34.05 17.07
C LEU A 452 -23.99 33.07 17.76
N LYS A 453 -24.98 32.54 17.02
CA LYS A 453 -26.03 31.67 17.60
C LYS A 453 -25.68 30.19 17.59
N ASP A 454 -24.97 29.73 16.56
CA ASP A 454 -24.60 28.35 16.35
C ASP A 454 -23.26 28.29 15.63
N PRO A 455 -22.14 28.57 16.34
CA PRO A 455 -20.81 28.62 15.77
C PRO A 455 -20.37 27.29 15.20
N GLN A 456 -20.85 26.17 15.75
CA GLN A 456 -20.51 24.81 15.28
C GLN A 456 -21.42 24.31 14.16
N ASN A 457 -22.40 25.12 13.72
CA ASN A 457 -23.37 24.74 12.69
C ASN A 457 -24.15 23.45 13.02
N THR A 458 -24.43 23.20 14.29
CA THR A 458 -25.17 22.01 14.75
C THR A 458 -26.62 22.03 14.28
N LEU A 459 -27.22 23.23 14.10
CA LEU A 459 -28.57 23.43 13.56
C LEU A 459 -28.63 23.53 12.04
N LEU A 460 -27.52 23.25 11.36
CA LEU A 460 -27.42 23.22 9.90
C LEU A 460 -27.90 24.51 9.22
N TRP A 461 -27.57 25.68 9.76
CA TRP A 461 -28.00 26.98 9.19
C TRP A 461 -27.32 27.27 7.84
N ARG A 462 -26.20 26.60 7.54
CA ARG A 462 -25.53 26.55 6.22
C ARG A 462 -25.01 25.13 5.94
N PHE A 463 -24.62 24.85 4.69
CA PHE A 463 -23.86 23.64 4.41
C PHE A 463 -22.41 23.82 4.88
N GLN A 464 -21.83 22.80 5.50
CA GLN A 464 -20.45 22.84 5.99
C GLN A 464 -19.47 22.43 4.88
N PRO A 465 -18.57 23.34 4.39
CA PRO A 465 -17.52 22.96 3.47
C PRO A 465 -16.61 21.89 4.07
N GLN A 466 -16.18 20.94 3.27
CA GLN A 466 -15.24 19.89 3.72
C GLN A 466 -14.15 19.63 2.70
N ARG A 467 -12.95 19.38 3.20
CA ARG A 467 -11.84 18.90 2.39
C ARG A 467 -12.16 17.51 1.82
N LEU A 468 -11.79 17.28 0.56
CA LEU A 468 -11.84 15.96 -0.07
C LEU A 468 -10.91 14.97 0.67
N GLU A 469 -11.32 13.71 0.72
CA GLU A 469 -10.49 12.62 1.22
C GLU A 469 -9.31 12.34 0.27
N ALA A 470 -8.25 11.72 0.76
CA ALA A 470 -7.05 11.41 -0.03
C ALA A 470 -7.36 10.71 -1.36
N GLU A 471 -8.25 9.73 -1.32
CA GLU A 471 -8.67 8.97 -2.50
C GLU A 471 -9.47 9.84 -3.48
N GLN A 472 -10.31 10.74 -2.98
CA GLN A 472 -11.06 11.67 -3.82
C GLN A 472 -10.13 12.69 -4.49
N ILE A 473 -9.12 13.21 -3.75
CA ILE A 473 -8.09 14.10 -4.30
C ILE A 473 -7.34 13.40 -5.43
N ARG A 474 -6.84 12.17 -5.18
CA ARG A 474 -6.10 11.40 -6.18
C ARG A 474 -6.95 11.10 -7.42
N ASP A 475 -8.16 10.61 -7.21
CA ASP A 475 -9.07 10.24 -8.31
C ASP A 475 -9.50 11.47 -9.11
N ALA A 476 -9.76 12.62 -8.45
CA ALA A 476 -10.06 13.88 -9.10
C ALA A 476 -8.89 14.42 -9.92
N LEU A 477 -7.65 14.28 -9.45
CA LEU A 477 -6.44 14.63 -10.20
C LEU A 477 -6.33 13.81 -11.49
N TYR A 478 -6.51 12.49 -11.43
CA TYR A 478 -6.48 11.63 -12.61
C TYR A 478 -7.66 11.91 -13.56
N ALA A 479 -8.85 12.17 -13.01
CA ALA A 479 -10.04 12.51 -13.81
C ALA A 479 -9.85 13.86 -14.55
N ALA A 480 -9.35 14.88 -13.85
CA ALA A 480 -9.06 16.19 -14.47
C ALA A 480 -8.00 16.08 -15.58
N CYS A 481 -7.00 15.21 -15.40
CA CYS A 481 -5.98 14.94 -16.42
C CYS A 481 -6.47 14.06 -17.59
N GLY A 482 -7.64 13.43 -17.49
CA GLY A 482 -8.14 12.45 -18.46
C GLY A 482 -7.39 11.12 -18.45
N GLU A 483 -6.69 10.81 -17.35
CA GLU A 483 -5.89 9.59 -17.19
C GLU A 483 -6.59 8.50 -16.37
N LEU A 484 -7.69 8.82 -15.68
CA LEU A 484 -8.40 7.86 -14.83
C LEU A 484 -8.99 6.72 -15.69
N LYS A 485 -8.50 5.51 -15.47
CA LYS A 485 -9.05 4.29 -16.07
C LYS A 485 -10.29 3.87 -15.28
N ALA A 486 -11.45 4.26 -15.77
CA ALA A 486 -12.74 4.00 -15.14
C ALA A 486 -13.32 2.60 -15.47
N ASP A 487 -12.70 1.86 -16.40
CA ASP A 487 -13.08 0.51 -16.84
C ASP A 487 -12.82 -0.57 -15.79
N LYS A 488 -11.89 -0.35 -14.86
CA LYS A 488 -11.66 -1.28 -13.75
C LYS A 488 -12.80 -1.18 -12.72
N GLN A 489 -13.66 -2.18 -12.70
CA GLN A 489 -14.82 -2.25 -11.81
C GLN A 489 -14.69 -3.32 -10.71
N ALA A 490 -13.73 -4.24 -10.83
CA ALA A 490 -13.52 -5.36 -9.92
C ALA A 490 -12.11 -5.97 -10.10
N GLY A 491 -11.79 -6.96 -9.30
CA GLY A 491 -10.59 -7.79 -9.45
C GLY A 491 -9.42 -7.38 -8.57
N PRO A 492 -8.28 -8.05 -8.70
CA PRO A 492 -7.13 -7.87 -7.81
C PRO A 492 -6.67 -6.43 -7.65
N SER A 493 -6.28 -6.07 -6.43
CA SER A 493 -5.74 -4.74 -6.11
C SER A 493 -4.44 -4.51 -6.87
N VAL A 494 -4.30 -3.34 -7.48
CA VAL A 494 -3.12 -2.92 -8.24
C VAL A 494 -2.23 -1.99 -7.43
N ILE A 495 -1.00 -1.76 -7.89
CA ILE A 495 -0.11 -0.80 -7.23
C ILE A 495 -0.69 0.62 -7.32
N TYR A 496 -0.38 1.44 -6.33
CA TYR A 496 -0.92 2.81 -6.23
C TYR A 496 -0.57 3.72 -7.42
N ALA A 497 0.56 3.44 -8.11
CA ALA A 497 0.96 4.21 -9.29
C ALA A 497 0.03 4.05 -10.51
N GLU A 498 -0.80 3.00 -10.54
CA GLU A 498 -1.74 2.79 -11.63
C GLU A 498 -2.89 3.81 -11.59
N PRO A 499 -3.26 4.42 -12.71
CA PRO A 499 -4.30 5.47 -12.78
C PRO A 499 -5.72 4.88 -12.76
N VAL A 500 -6.01 3.98 -11.84
CA VAL A 500 -7.35 3.45 -11.56
C VAL A 500 -7.95 4.16 -10.36
N ARG A 501 -9.24 3.95 -10.11
CA ARG A 501 -9.89 4.40 -8.87
C ARG A 501 -9.12 3.91 -7.65
N SER A 502 -8.92 4.78 -6.67
CA SER A 502 -8.12 4.50 -5.46
C SER A 502 -8.64 3.31 -4.66
N ILE A 503 -9.94 3.00 -4.73
CA ILE A 503 -10.50 1.83 -4.06
C ILE A 503 -9.94 0.49 -4.59
N PHE A 504 -9.40 0.47 -5.81
CA PHE A 504 -8.78 -0.71 -6.42
C PHE A 504 -7.27 -0.76 -6.25
N THR A 505 -6.67 0.20 -5.54
CA THR A 505 -5.24 0.17 -5.21
C THR A 505 -4.98 -0.61 -3.93
N ARG A 506 -3.77 -1.17 -3.82
CA ARG A 506 -3.36 -1.95 -2.65
C ARG A 506 -3.29 -1.09 -1.40
N ILE A 507 -3.86 -1.60 -0.33
CA ILE A 507 -3.75 -1.04 1.01
C ILE A 507 -2.80 -1.93 1.82
N MET A 508 -1.57 -1.47 1.98
CA MET A 508 -0.54 -2.14 2.79
C MET A 508 -0.38 -1.40 4.11
N ARG A 509 -0.50 -2.12 5.23
CA ARG A 509 -0.49 -1.48 6.57
C ARG A 509 0.83 -0.82 6.91
N ASN A 510 1.95 -1.48 6.60
CA ASN A 510 3.30 -0.96 6.91
C ASN A 510 3.95 -0.20 5.76
N ASN A 511 3.40 -0.26 4.56
CA ASN A 511 3.93 0.44 3.39
C ASN A 511 2.83 1.27 2.73
N ARG A 512 2.45 2.35 3.42
CA ARG A 512 1.34 3.21 3.05
C ARG A 512 1.73 4.16 1.92
N ASP A 513 0.75 4.50 1.11
CA ASP A 513 0.97 5.54 0.10
C ASP A 513 1.17 6.92 0.75
N PRO A 514 2.20 7.68 0.35
CA PRO A 514 2.49 8.98 0.97
C PRO A 514 1.36 10.01 0.85
N LEU A 515 0.60 10.02 -0.26
CA LEU A 515 -0.52 10.96 -0.41
C LEU A 515 -1.66 10.56 0.52
N ALA A 516 -1.98 9.26 0.59
CA ALA A 516 -3.00 8.75 1.49
C ALA A 516 -2.65 9.04 2.95
N ASP A 517 -1.39 8.81 3.34
CA ASP A 517 -0.90 9.03 4.71
C ASP A 517 -0.94 10.52 5.11
N ILE A 518 -0.47 11.40 4.23
CA ILE A 518 -0.41 12.85 4.49
C ILE A 518 -1.82 13.47 4.52
N PHE A 519 -2.79 12.93 3.77
CA PHE A 519 -4.18 13.39 3.73
C PHE A 519 -5.12 12.56 4.62
N ASP A 520 -4.63 12.11 5.76
CA ASP A 520 -5.39 11.56 6.89
C ASP A 520 -6.16 10.26 6.57
N ALA A 521 -5.67 9.42 5.66
CA ALA A 521 -6.23 8.08 5.53
C ALA A 521 -5.95 7.25 6.79
N PRO A 522 -6.87 6.37 7.21
CA PRO A 522 -6.68 5.55 8.41
C PRO A 522 -5.44 4.65 8.31
N GLN A 523 -4.99 4.17 9.44
CA GLN A 523 -3.87 3.21 9.49
C GLN A 523 -4.30 1.75 9.24
N TRP A 524 -5.61 1.48 9.23
CA TRP A 524 -6.23 0.16 9.07
C TRP A 524 -5.77 -0.91 10.07
N PHE A 525 -5.24 -0.49 11.22
CA PHE A 525 -4.95 -1.37 12.35
C PHE A 525 -6.15 -1.53 13.30
N SER A 526 -7.05 -0.56 13.31
CA SER A 526 -8.28 -0.55 14.10
C SER A 526 -9.45 -0.02 13.28
N SER A 527 -10.66 -0.20 13.79
CA SER A 527 -11.88 0.39 13.20
C SER A 527 -11.78 1.91 13.17
N ALA A 528 -12.16 2.52 12.04
CA ALA A 528 -12.21 3.96 11.87
C ALA A 528 -13.59 4.36 11.37
N SER A 529 -14.41 4.87 12.30
CA SER A 529 -15.77 5.34 12.01
C SER A 529 -15.82 6.76 11.44
N SER A 530 -14.74 7.50 11.59
CA SER A 530 -14.52 8.83 11.02
C SER A 530 -13.03 9.00 10.70
N ARG A 531 -12.73 9.87 9.76
CA ARG A 531 -11.37 10.31 9.47
C ARG A 531 -11.10 11.67 10.08
N ASP A 532 -9.91 11.86 10.58
CA ASP A 532 -9.43 13.20 10.92
C ASP A 532 -9.35 14.07 9.67
N VAL A 533 -9.46 15.37 9.85
CA VAL A 533 -9.23 16.35 8.79
C VAL A 533 -8.26 17.38 9.30
N THR A 534 -6.98 17.14 9.05
CA THR A 534 -5.91 18.05 9.46
C THR A 534 -5.53 19.02 8.33
N THR A 535 -4.96 20.15 8.69
CA THR A 535 -4.32 21.07 7.75
C THR A 535 -2.88 21.27 8.20
N THR A 536 -1.93 20.69 7.44
CA THR A 536 -0.52 20.69 7.82
C THR A 536 0.37 21.29 6.73
N PRO A 537 1.52 21.89 7.10
CA PRO A 537 2.49 22.36 6.11
C PRO A 537 2.99 21.25 5.16
N ILE A 538 3.04 20.01 5.63
CA ILE A 538 3.48 18.86 4.82
C ILE A 538 2.51 18.59 3.67
N GLN A 539 1.20 18.74 3.87
CA GLN A 539 0.20 18.66 2.80
C GLN A 539 0.47 19.68 1.71
N SER A 540 0.69 20.93 2.08
CA SER A 540 1.01 22.01 1.12
C SER A 540 2.33 21.74 0.39
N LEU A 541 3.37 21.29 1.10
CA LEU A 541 4.67 20.94 0.49
C LEU A 541 4.55 19.77 -0.50
N LEU A 542 3.75 18.74 -0.18
CA LEU A 542 3.50 17.63 -1.09
C LEU A 542 2.79 18.10 -2.36
N LEU A 543 1.75 18.93 -2.22
CA LEU A 543 1.01 19.45 -3.36
C LEU A 543 1.90 20.36 -4.24
N LEU A 544 2.77 21.17 -3.63
CA LEU A 544 3.65 22.10 -4.36
C LEU A 544 4.85 21.40 -5.02
N ASN A 545 5.44 20.39 -4.39
CA ASN A 545 6.77 19.92 -4.77
C ASN A 545 6.81 18.47 -5.26
N SER A 546 5.74 17.68 -5.07
CA SER A 546 5.83 16.26 -5.44
C SER A 546 5.90 16.06 -6.95
N PRO A 547 6.73 15.11 -7.42
CA PRO A 547 6.77 14.75 -8.84
C PRO A 547 5.41 14.30 -9.38
N PHE A 548 4.56 13.75 -8.51
CA PHE A 548 3.19 13.35 -8.85
C PHE A 548 2.36 14.57 -9.28
N MET A 549 2.35 15.64 -8.47
CA MET A 549 1.59 16.87 -8.74
C MET A 549 2.13 17.61 -9.97
N LEU A 550 3.45 17.73 -10.10
CA LEU A 550 4.07 18.36 -11.26
C LEU A 550 3.68 17.65 -12.55
N LYS A 551 3.74 16.30 -12.56
CA LYS A 551 3.31 15.53 -13.72
C LYS A 551 1.84 15.69 -14.04
N ARG A 552 0.96 15.78 -13.02
CA ARG A 552 -0.49 16.03 -13.24
C ARG A 552 -0.72 17.39 -13.84
N SER A 553 -0.03 18.43 -13.36
CA SER A 553 -0.12 19.79 -13.90
C SER A 553 0.28 19.85 -15.39
N GLU A 554 1.36 19.15 -15.76
CA GLU A 554 1.80 19.03 -17.15
C GLU A 554 0.78 18.30 -18.04
N THR A 555 0.22 17.20 -17.54
CA THR A 555 -0.76 16.41 -18.29
C THR A 555 -2.06 17.18 -18.48
N LEU A 556 -2.51 17.90 -17.44
CA LEU A 556 -3.68 18.76 -17.50
C LEU A 556 -3.48 19.90 -18.49
N ALA A 557 -2.29 20.55 -18.49
CA ALA A 557 -1.96 21.60 -19.45
C ALA A 557 -2.04 21.08 -20.90
N ARG A 558 -1.48 19.90 -21.17
CA ARG A 558 -1.58 19.27 -22.50
C ARG A 558 -3.03 18.99 -22.88
N ARG A 559 -3.85 18.51 -21.95
CA ARG A 559 -5.27 18.24 -22.17
C ARG A 559 -6.01 19.51 -22.56
N VAL A 560 -5.94 20.58 -21.74
CA VAL A 560 -6.71 21.81 -22.01
C VAL A 560 -6.22 22.52 -23.27
N THR A 561 -4.93 22.42 -23.60
CA THR A 561 -4.39 22.93 -24.87
C THR A 561 -4.91 22.14 -26.08
N ALA A 562 -5.05 20.81 -25.94
CA ALA A 562 -5.62 19.97 -26.99
C ALA A 562 -7.14 20.17 -27.15
N ASP A 563 -7.85 20.40 -26.03
CA ASP A 563 -9.30 20.65 -26.05
C ASP A 563 -9.68 22.00 -26.73
N ALA A 564 -8.77 23.00 -26.69
CA ALA A 564 -8.97 24.33 -27.28
C ALA A 564 -7.68 24.85 -27.95
N PRO A 565 -7.26 24.32 -29.10
CA PRO A 565 -6.01 24.72 -29.75
C PRO A 565 -5.99 26.19 -30.14
N GLY A 566 -4.98 26.94 -29.71
CA GLY A 566 -4.77 28.33 -30.08
C GLY A 566 -5.68 29.37 -29.37
N ASP A 567 -6.65 28.95 -28.58
CA ASP A 567 -7.56 29.82 -27.82
C ASP A 567 -7.28 29.69 -26.29
N GLU A 568 -6.42 30.58 -25.80
CA GLU A 568 -6.01 30.60 -24.39
C GLU A 568 -7.19 30.88 -23.43
N THR A 569 -8.11 31.73 -23.83
CA THR A 569 -9.31 32.07 -23.05
C THR A 569 -10.21 30.82 -22.90
N ALA A 570 -10.40 30.08 -24.00
CA ALA A 570 -11.13 28.81 -23.95
C ALA A 570 -10.39 27.75 -23.13
N GLN A 571 -9.06 27.68 -23.20
CA GLN A 571 -8.24 26.78 -22.36
C GLN A 571 -8.41 27.09 -20.88
N VAL A 572 -8.33 28.35 -20.45
CA VAL A 572 -8.60 28.78 -19.08
C VAL A 572 -10.01 28.43 -18.64
N ARG A 573 -11.02 28.68 -19.50
CA ARG A 573 -12.41 28.31 -19.25
C ARG A 573 -12.54 26.79 -19.03
N ARG A 574 -11.94 26.00 -19.92
CA ARG A 574 -11.97 24.54 -19.83
C ARG A 574 -11.29 24.03 -18.54
N LEU A 575 -10.19 24.65 -18.14
CA LEU A 575 -9.47 24.34 -16.90
C LEU A 575 -10.38 24.53 -15.68
N TYR A 576 -11.07 25.67 -15.56
CA TYR A 576 -12.02 25.92 -14.47
C TYR A 576 -13.20 24.94 -14.48
N GLN A 577 -13.71 24.59 -15.64
CA GLN A 577 -14.79 23.59 -15.76
C GLN A 577 -14.34 22.21 -15.28
N LEU A 578 -13.13 21.77 -15.62
CA LEU A 578 -12.58 20.48 -15.19
C LEU A 578 -12.30 20.44 -13.70
N LEU A 579 -11.78 21.51 -13.10
CA LEU A 579 -11.36 21.54 -11.71
C LEU A 579 -12.47 21.91 -10.74
N TYR A 580 -13.31 22.89 -11.12
CA TYR A 580 -14.28 23.52 -10.22
C TYR A 580 -15.73 23.33 -10.64
N ALA A 581 -15.98 22.67 -11.77
CA ALA A 581 -17.33 22.48 -12.33
C ALA A 581 -18.07 23.82 -12.60
N ARG A 582 -17.32 24.87 -12.97
CA ARG A 582 -17.87 26.20 -13.32
C ARG A 582 -16.97 26.95 -14.30
N ALA A 583 -17.46 27.98 -14.91
CA ALA A 583 -16.64 28.94 -15.65
C ALA A 583 -15.90 29.90 -14.67
N PRO A 584 -14.74 30.46 -15.07
CA PRO A 584 -14.09 31.52 -14.31
C PRO A 584 -14.96 32.79 -14.33
N SER A 585 -14.95 33.54 -13.24
CA SER A 585 -15.44 34.92 -13.23
C SER A 585 -14.55 35.83 -14.07
N ALA A 586 -15.04 37.03 -14.45
CA ALA A 586 -14.23 37.98 -15.19
C ALA A 586 -12.92 38.36 -14.47
N ALA A 587 -12.97 38.48 -13.15
CA ALA A 587 -11.78 38.75 -12.34
C ALA A 587 -10.78 37.61 -12.31
N GLU A 588 -11.25 36.37 -12.26
CA GLU A 588 -10.41 35.16 -12.31
C GLU A 588 -9.77 34.97 -13.69
N ALA A 589 -10.54 35.17 -14.77
CA ALA A 589 -10.01 35.13 -16.12
C ALA A 589 -8.90 36.15 -16.33
N LYS A 590 -9.10 37.39 -15.86
CA LYS A 590 -8.08 38.44 -15.91
C LYS A 590 -6.83 38.11 -15.14
N ARG A 591 -6.97 37.49 -13.92
CA ARG A 591 -5.81 37.05 -13.11
C ARG A 591 -5.06 35.91 -13.80
N ALA A 592 -5.77 34.95 -14.39
CA ALA A 592 -5.15 33.84 -15.11
C ALA A 592 -4.33 34.36 -16.31
N ASP A 593 -4.89 35.30 -17.09
CA ASP A 593 -4.23 35.95 -18.20
C ASP A 593 -2.95 36.66 -17.75
N ALA A 594 -3.03 37.50 -16.72
CA ALA A 594 -1.87 38.22 -16.18
C ALA A 594 -0.78 37.22 -15.69
N PHE A 595 -1.15 36.15 -15.02
CA PHE A 595 -0.22 35.10 -14.58
C PHE A 595 0.47 34.40 -15.75
N LEU A 596 -0.27 34.04 -16.79
CA LEU A 596 0.30 33.40 -17.98
C LEU A 596 1.32 34.34 -18.69
N GLN A 597 1.03 35.65 -18.78
CA GLN A 597 1.95 36.63 -19.33
C GLN A 597 3.21 36.81 -18.47
N GLU A 598 3.07 36.87 -17.14
CA GLU A 598 4.18 36.95 -16.21
C GLU A 598 5.14 35.75 -16.35
N VAL A 599 4.62 34.52 -16.35
CA VAL A 599 5.42 33.30 -16.50
C VAL A 599 6.16 33.28 -17.85
N ARG A 600 5.54 33.79 -18.92
CA ARG A 600 6.21 33.93 -20.22
C ARG A 600 7.36 34.95 -20.15
N GLY A 601 7.14 36.10 -19.51
CA GLY A 601 8.15 37.16 -19.34
C GLY A 601 9.35 36.70 -18.52
N GLN A 602 9.13 36.03 -17.39
CA GLN A 602 10.20 35.49 -16.55
C GLN A 602 11.06 34.48 -17.32
N ARG A 603 10.48 33.73 -18.23
CA ARG A 603 11.16 32.71 -19.03
C ARG A 603 12.07 33.29 -20.11
N ALA A 604 11.68 34.37 -20.75
CA ALA A 604 12.54 35.04 -21.74
C ALA A 604 13.86 35.46 -21.13
N SER A 605 13.89 35.76 -19.81
CA SER A 605 15.09 36.16 -19.06
C SER A 605 15.91 34.97 -18.50
N ALA A 606 15.28 33.81 -18.22
CA ALA A 606 15.88 32.71 -17.45
C ALA A 606 16.45 31.54 -18.29
N VAL A 607 16.14 31.48 -19.60
CA VAL A 607 16.44 30.28 -20.42
C VAL A 607 17.92 30.12 -20.74
N VAL A 608 18.73 31.14 -20.59
CA VAL A 608 20.17 31.13 -21.02
C VAL A 608 21.12 30.68 -19.90
N THR A 609 20.74 30.73 -18.61
CA THR A 609 21.71 30.57 -17.51
C THR A 609 21.44 29.38 -16.59
N ALA A 610 20.25 28.76 -16.57
CA ALA A 610 19.83 27.88 -15.49
C ALA A 610 19.92 26.37 -15.76
N ALA A 611 20.07 25.94 -17.01
CA ALA A 611 20.04 24.50 -17.34
C ALA A 611 21.35 23.75 -17.03
N ILE A 612 22.47 24.47 -16.99
CA ILE A 612 23.80 23.87 -16.83
C ILE A 612 24.31 23.94 -15.38
N ALA A 613 23.89 24.94 -14.60
CA ALA A 613 24.42 25.18 -13.25
C ALA A 613 23.74 24.34 -12.11
N ARG A 614 22.65 23.64 -12.39
CA ARG A 614 21.89 22.87 -11.35
C ARG A 614 22.35 21.44 -11.13
N ASP A 615 23.07 20.85 -12.05
CA ASP A 615 23.41 19.41 -12.00
C ASP A 615 24.81 19.14 -11.40
N PHE A 616 25.64 20.14 -11.19
CA PHE A 616 26.92 20.00 -10.52
C PHE A 616 27.11 21.13 -9.50
N GLN A 617 27.07 20.80 -8.21
CA GLN A 617 27.52 21.69 -7.12
C GLN A 617 28.74 21.05 -6.48
N PRO A 618 29.95 21.67 -6.64
CA PRO A 618 31.12 21.16 -5.96
C PRO A 618 31.01 21.41 -4.46
N GLU A 619 31.33 20.39 -3.67
CA GLU A 619 31.43 20.49 -2.21
C GLU A 619 32.88 20.19 -1.80
N LYS A 620 33.38 20.93 -0.81
CA LYS A 620 34.74 20.70 -0.30
C LYS A 620 34.87 19.35 0.39
N VAL A 621 35.90 18.60 0.00
CA VAL A 621 36.26 17.31 0.59
C VAL A 621 37.72 17.41 1.09
N PRO A 622 38.08 16.93 2.28
CA PRO A 622 39.45 17.04 2.80
C PRO A 622 40.35 15.96 2.19
N PHE A 623 40.48 15.97 0.86
CA PHE A 623 41.37 15.11 0.11
C PHE A 623 41.88 15.86 -1.12
N ARG A 624 43.22 15.96 -1.29
CA ARG A 624 43.93 16.55 -2.42
C ARG A 624 43.46 17.96 -2.82
N ASP A 625 42.77 18.09 -3.96
CA ASP A 625 42.24 19.35 -4.47
C ASP A 625 40.98 19.83 -3.74
N GLY A 626 40.35 18.95 -3.01
CA GLY A 626 39.27 19.26 -2.09
C GLY A 626 37.91 19.59 -2.73
N GLN A 627 37.62 19.12 -3.94
CA GLN A 627 36.31 19.28 -4.60
C GLN A 627 35.73 17.96 -5.04
N GLY A 628 34.45 17.73 -4.79
CA GLY A 628 33.72 16.55 -5.23
C GLY A 628 32.32 16.86 -5.74
N ALA A 629 31.73 15.92 -6.49
CA ALA A 629 30.38 16.04 -7.02
C ALA A 629 29.34 15.70 -5.94
N GLN A 630 28.39 16.60 -5.71
CA GLN A 630 27.30 16.38 -4.76
C GLN A 630 26.13 15.63 -5.41
N PHE A 631 25.70 14.54 -4.78
CA PHE A 631 24.51 13.77 -5.13
C PHE A 631 23.45 13.92 -4.03
N THR A 632 22.24 14.34 -4.41
CA THR A 632 21.13 14.51 -3.46
C THR A 632 20.27 13.24 -3.37
N ALA A 633 19.56 13.06 -2.27
CA ALA A 633 18.61 11.95 -2.12
C ALA A 633 17.55 11.99 -3.23
N GLY A 634 17.37 10.87 -3.93
CA GLY A 634 16.45 10.81 -5.06
C GLY A 634 17.00 11.32 -6.39
N HIS A 635 18.29 11.66 -6.45
CA HIS A 635 18.95 12.02 -7.70
C HIS A 635 18.88 10.85 -8.69
N ARG A 636 18.29 11.09 -9.88
CA ARG A 636 18.03 10.04 -10.88
C ARG A 636 18.98 10.09 -12.07
N ARG A 637 20.05 10.88 -11.98
CA ARG A 637 20.99 11.10 -13.07
C ARG A 637 22.42 10.74 -12.63
N PRO A 638 22.82 9.46 -12.78
CA PRO A 638 24.22 9.12 -12.59
C PRO A 638 25.08 9.84 -13.63
N PHE A 639 26.33 10.11 -13.31
CA PHE A 639 27.30 10.45 -14.34
C PHE A 639 27.59 9.21 -15.17
N LEU A 640 27.69 9.36 -16.50
CA LEU A 640 27.91 8.28 -17.43
C LEU A 640 29.27 8.43 -18.12
N ALA A 641 30.04 7.35 -18.18
CA ALA A 641 31.23 7.21 -19.00
C ALA A 641 31.10 5.96 -19.90
N PRO A 642 31.90 5.86 -20.99
CA PRO A 642 32.00 4.63 -21.74
C PRO A 642 32.38 3.46 -20.82
N GLY A 643 31.58 2.37 -20.85
CA GLY A 643 31.82 1.18 -20.01
C GLY A 643 33.06 0.40 -20.42
N ALA A 644 33.62 -0.38 -19.49
CA ALA A 644 34.68 -1.32 -19.77
C ALA A 644 34.11 -2.52 -20.56
N LYS A 645 34.93 -3.07 -21.49
CA LYS A 645 34.63 -4.31 -22.19
C LYS A 645 34.99 -5.51 -21.30
N GLU A 646 34.48 -6.69 -21.65
CA GLU A 646 34.82 -7.93 -20.92
C GLU A 646 36.33 -8.20 -20.90
N ASP A 647 36.99 -7.95 -22.01
CA ASP A 647 38.45 -8.12 -22.13
C ASP A 647 39.24 -7.16 -21.22
N ASP A 648 38.73 -5.93 -21.01
CA ASP A 648 39.32 -4.96 -20.09
C ASP A 648 39.29 -5.47 -18.63
N LEU A 649 38.34 -6.35 -18.31
CA LEU A 649 38.13 -6.88 -16.98
C LEU A 649 38.55 -8.36 -16.82
N ALA A 650 39.19 -8.97 -17.83
CA ALA A 650 39.53 -10.40 -17.81
C ALA A 650 40.47 -10.80 -16.67
N ALA A 651 41.34 -9.88 -16.23
CA ALA A 651 42.25 -10.09 -15.07
C ALA A 651 41.69 -9.65 -13.70
N GLY A 652 40.39 -9.32 -13.65
CA GLY A 652 39.79 -8.66 -12.50
C GLY A 652 39.69 -7.12 -12.70
N PHE A 653 39.30 -6.41 -11.64
CA PHE A 653 39.24 -4.95 -11.71
C PHE A 653 39.34 -4.32 -10.32
N THR A 654 39.68 -3.04 -10.29
CA THR A 654 39.69 -2.22 -9.07
C THR A 654 38.87 -0.96 -9.31
N ILE A 655 37.96 -0.65 -8.36
CA ILE A 655 37.19 0.58 -8.31
C ILE A 655 37.47 1.30 -7.00
N GLU A 656 37.78 2.58 -7.08
CA GLU A 656 38.19 3.43 -5.97
C GLU A 656 37.43 4.75 -6.01
N ALA A 657 37.15 5.33 -4.87
CA ALA A 657 36.50 6.62 -4.75
C ALA A 657 36.79 7.30 -3.41
N VAL A 658 36.73 8.60 -3.38
CA VAL A 658 36.54 9.38 -2.16
C VAL A 658 35.06 9.69 -2.02
N ILE A 659 34.49 9.46 -0.83
CA ILE A 659 33.05 9.62 -0.60
C ILE A 659 32.76 10.35 0.72
N VAL A 660 31.65 11.12 0.76
CA VAL A 660 31.05 11.64 1.99
C VAL A 660 29.59 11.18 2.01
N PRO A 661 29.25 10.02 2.60
CA PRO A 661 27.87 9.54 2.62
C PRO A 661 26.99 10.40 3.55
N ARG A 662 25.83 10.87 3.06
CA ARG A 662 24.87 11.70 3.81
C ARG A 662 23.68 10.91 4.34
N SER A 663 23.29 9.83 3.67
CA SER A 663 22.28 8.90 4.14
C SER A 663 22.49 7.50 3.56
N ILE A 664 21.88 6.50 4.21
CA ILE A 664 21.74 5.15 3.66
C ILE A 664 20.31 4.93 3.16
N ASN A 665 20.12 3.87 2.36
CA ASN A 665 18.78 3.52 1.89
C ASN A 665 17.98 2.83 3.03
N GLU A 666 16.77 3.28 3.30
CA GLU A 666 15.91 2.72 4.35
C GLU A 666 15.35 1.34 3.98
N ASN A 667 15.23 1.04 2.68
CA ASN A 667 14.63 -0.20 2.15
C ASN A 667 15.63 -1.34 1.87
N GLY A 668 16.89 -1.23 2.26
CA GLY A 668 17.89 -2.29 2.13
C GLY A 668 18.64 -2.34 0.81
N SER A 669 18.30 -1.49 -0.15
CA SER A 669 19.09 -1.35 -1.39
C SER A 669 20.46 -0.72 -1.12
N VAL A 670 21.43 -1.07 -1.97
CA VAL A 670 22.78 -0.47 -1.92
C VAL A 670 22.70 0.97 -2.43
N ARG A 671 23.33 1.91 -1.72
CA ARG A 671 23.66 3.23 -2.25
C ARG A 671 24.87 3.08 -3.16
N VAL A 672 24.66 3.21 -4.45
CA VAL A 672 25.65 2.87 -5.47
C VAL A 672 26.62 4.04 -5.69
N ILE A 673 27.91 3.80 -5.44
CA ILE A 673 29.01 4.70 -5.76
C ILE A 673 29.34 4.59 -7.25
N ALA A 674 29.54 3.37 -7.72
CA ALA A 674 29.83 3.08 -9.12
C ALA A 674 29.18 1.76 -9.56
N ALA A 675 28.71 1.68 -10.82
CA ALA A 675 28.12 0.49 -11.39
C ALA A 675 28.30 0.43 -12.91
N GLN A 676 28.30 -0.77 -13.47
CA GLN A 676 28.10 -1.00 -14.90
C GLN A 676 27.03 -2.07 -15.06
N MET A 677 25.84 -1.68 -15.54
CA MET A 677 24.65 -2.53 -15.54
C MET A 677 23.98 -2.54 -16.90
N GLY A 678 23.71 -3.74 -17.44
CA GLY A 678 22.87 -3.97 -18.62
C GLY A 678 21.38 -3.74 -18.34
N LYS A 679 20.53 -3.86 -19.38
CA LYS A 679 19.08 -3.62 -19.29
C LYS A 679 18.30 -4.79 -18.65
N GLY A 680 18.88 -5.98 -18.55
CA GLY A 680 18.25 -7.19 -18.03
C GLY A 680 19.12 -7.93 -17.02
N LYS A 681 18.53 -8.84 -16.23
CA LYS A 681 19.28 -9.68 -15.27
C LYS A 681 20.27 -10.61 -15.95
N THR A 682 20.08 -10.93 -17.22
CA THR A 682 20.95 -11.79 -18.03
C THR A 682 22.09 -11.03 -18.71
N ASP A 683 22.03 -9.70 -18.73
CA ASP A 683 23.00 -8.87 -19.47
C ASP A 683 24.30 -8.63 -18.70
N GLY A 684 24.41 -9.18 -17.49
CA GLY A 684 25.54 -8.98 -16.61
C GLY A 684 25.55 -7.61 -15.92
N PHE A 685 26.12 -7.55 -14.73
CA PHE A 685 26.33 -6.29 -14.00
C PHE A 685 27.42 -6.43 -12.95
N TRP A 686 27.98 -5.30 -12.54
CA TRP A 686 28.64 -5.13 -11.25
C TRP A 686 28.24 -3.77 -10.64
N GLN A 687 28.23 -3.70 -9.31
CA GLN A 687 28.01 -2.48 -8.57
C GLN A 687 28.80 -2.46 -7.26
N PHE A 688 29.35 -1.29 -6.92
CA PHE A 688 30.05 -1.01 -5.68
C PHE A 688 29.33 0.09 -4.91
N GLY A 689 29.18 -0.05 -3.60
CA GLY A 689 28.47 0.94 -2.79
C GLY A 689 28.39 0.62 -1.31
N VAL A 690 27.45 1.26 -0.63
CA VAL A 690 27.20 1.18 0.81
C VAL A 690 25.84 0.55 1.09
N THR A 691 25.78 -0.38 2.04
CA THR A 691 24.54 -1.10 2.39
C THR A 691 23.51 -0.21 3.09
N GLY A 692 22.23 -0.44 2.80
CA GLY A 692 21.10 0.25 3.42
C GLY A 692 20.64 -0.37 4.75
N GLN A 693 19.60 0.22 5.35
CA GLN A 693 19.09 -0.12 6.68
C GLN A 693 18.59 -1.56 6.80
N LYS A 694 17.87 -2.06 5.79
CA LYS A 694 17.29 -3.41 5.75
C LYS A 694 18.19 -4.43 5.04
N SER A 695 19.49 -4.15 4.93
CA SER A 695 20.44 -5.12 4.37
C SER A 695 20.45 -6.41 5.21
N ARG A 696 20.65 -7.55 4.53
CA ARG A 696 20.84 -8.86 5.20
C ARG A 696 22.10 -8.93 6.08
N ARG A 697 22.99 -7.95 5.94
CA ARG A 697 24.19 -7.72 6.76
C ARG A 697 24.07 -6.40 7.48
N ALA A 698 25.07 -6.04 8.27
CA ALA A 698 25.09 -4.76 8.94
C ALA A 698 24.89 -3.59 7.95
N PRO A 699 24.12 -2.55 8.29
CA PRO A 699 24.02 -1.36 7.47
C PRO A 699 25.33 -0.56 7.52
N LYS A 700 25.53 0.31 6.50
CA LYS A 700 26.70 1.21 6.37
C LYS A 700 28.03 0.48 6.12
N VAL A 701 28.02 -0.72 5.59
CA VAL A 701 29.25 -1.44 5.20
C VAL A 701 29.45 -1.39 3.69
N LEU A 702 30.72 -1.49 3.25
CA LEU A 702 31.02 -1.56 1.83
C LEU A 702 30.52 -2.89 1.25
N VAL A 703 30.01 -2.85 0.04
CA VAL A 703 29.48 -4.03 -0.67
C VAL A 703 29.81 -3.97 -2.13
N LEU A 704 30.23 -5.12 -2.68
CA LEU A 704 30.35 -5.31 -4.11
C LEU A 704 29.43 -6.47 -4.54
N GLN A 705 28.62 -6.21 -5.56
CA GLN A 705 27.78 -7.22 -6.19
C GLN A 705 28.19 -7.35 -7.66
N ALA A 706 28.33 -8.55 -8.15
CA ALA A 706 28.65 -8.81 -9.54
C ALA A 706 27.96 -10.08 -10.05
N HIS A 707 27.64 -10.11 -11.34
CA HIS A 707 26.97 -11.22 -11.99
C HIS A 707 27.85 -11.73 -13.14
N GLY A 708 28.09 -13.02 -13.15
CA GLY A 708 28.98 -13.60 -14.14
C GLY A 708 29.12 -15.13 -14.01
N PRO A 709 30.06 -15.74 -14.77
CA PRO A 709 30.33 -17.15 -14.63
C PRO A 709 30.93 -17.48 -13.27
N LEU A 710 30.51 -18.61 -12.69
CA LEU A 710 30.93 -19.10 -11.38
C LEU A 710 31.82 -20.34 -11.55
N LEU A 711 32.63 -20.67 -10.53
CA LEU A 711 33.31 -21.96 -10.43
C LEU A 711 32.24 -23.08 -10.53
N GLY A 712 32.49 -24.05 -11.44
CA GLY A 712 31.51 -25.11 -11.72
C GLY A 712 30.66 -24.86 -12.97
N GLY A 713 30.89 -23.76 -13.71
CA GLY A 713 30.31 -23.52 -15.05
C GLY A 713 28.88 -22.96 -15.04
N THR A 714 28.31 -22.66 -13.85
CA THR A 714 27.02 -21.98 -13.76
C THR A 714 27.18 -20.46 -13.88
N PHE A 715 26.09 -19.75 -14.26
CA PHE A 715 26.05 -18.31 -14.32
C PHE A 715 25.23 -17.79 -13.14
N GLY A 716 25.74 -16.83 -12.37
CA GLY A 716 25.06 -16.38 -11.17
C GLY A 716 25.60 -15.09 -10.56
N GLU A 717 25.00 -14.67 -9.47
CA GLU A 717 25.36 -13.48 -8.71
C GLU A 717 26.28 -13.82 -7.53
N ALA A 718 27.34 -13.05 -7.34
CA ALA A 718 28.14 -13.03 -6.14
C ALA A 718 27.99 -11.68 -5.43
N VAL A 719 27.79 -11.73 -4.11
CA VAL A 719 27.70 -10.55 -3.25
C VAL A 719 28.75 -10.64 -2.17
N ALA A 720 29.71 -9.73 -2.19
CA ALA A 720 30.74 -9.58 -1.17
C ALA A 720 30.37 -8.41 -0.24
N PHE A 721 30.13 -8.70 1.04
CA PHE A 721 29.93 -7.71 2.08
C PHE A 721 31.19 -7.60 2.92
N SER A 722 31.72 -6.39 3.07
CA SER A 722 32.83 -6.15 3.98
C SER A 722 32.36 -5.99 5.44
N ASN A 723 33.30 -6.05 6.35
CA ASN A 723 33.11 -5.64 7.75
C ASN A 723 33.47 -4.16 7.98
N LEU A 724 33.99 -3.47 6.94
CA LEU A 724 34.40 -2.07 6.98
C LEU A 724 33.18 -1.16 6.93
N ARG A 725 33.04 -0.32 7.94
CA ARG A 725 31.84 0.51 8.13
C ARG A 725 32.17 1.99 7.91
N VAL A 726 31.27 2.69 7.22
CA VAL A 726 31.32 4.15 7.04
C VAL A 726 30.28 4.83 7.95
N ASP A 727 30.64 5.95 8.57
CA ASP A 727 29.70 6.83 9.25
C ASP A 727 29.17 7.91 8.31
N LEU A 728 27.97 8.38 8.58
CA LEU A 728 27.39 9.46 7.79
C LEU A 728 28.08 10.80 8.09
N ASN A 729 28.18 11.62 7.06
CA ASN A 729 28.78 12.97 7.12
C ASN A 729 30.28 13.00 7.43
N LYS A 730 30.98 11.87 7.22
CA LYS A 730 32.43 11.81 7.29
C LYS A 730 33.04 11.48 5.93
N PRO A 731 34.21 12.05 5.57
CA PRO A 731 34.90 11.72 4.33
C PRO A 731 35.67 10.41 4.47
N TYR A 732 35.58 9.56 3.46
CA TYR A 732 36.30 8.29 3.39
C TYR A 732 36.90 8.09 2.00
N TYR A 733 38.14 7.58 1.97
CA TYR A 733 38.63 6.87 0.81
C TYR A 733 38.15 5.42 0.88
N VAL A 734 37.60 4.89 -0.23
CA VAL A 734 37.08 3.50 -0.32
C VAL A 734 37.55 2.85 -1.61
N ALA A 735 37.90 1.56 -1.54
CA ALA A 735 38.28 0.76 -2.69
C ALA A 735 37.73 -0.66 -2.64
N ALA A 736 37.52 -1.26 -3.81
CA ALA A 736 37.24 -2.68 -3.98
C ALA A 736 38.07 -3.25 -5.13
N ALA A 737 39.05 -4.11 -4.83
CA ALA A 737 39.90 -4.81 -5.79
C ALA A 737 39.40 -6.26 -5.94
N VAL A 738 38.96 -6.62 -7.15
CA VAL A 738 38.32 -7.90 -7.47
C VAL A 738 39.28 -8.82 -8.22
N ARG A 739 39.62 -9.95 -7.62
CA ARG A 739 40.38 -11.05 -8.23
C ARG A 739 39.48 -12.27 -8.42
N TYR A 740 39.38 -12.75 -9.62
CA TYR A 740 38.50 -13.88 -9.92
C TYR A 740 38.97 -15.21 -9.34
N ALA A 741 38.02 -16.11 -9.18
CA ALA A 741 38.25 -17.48 -8.76
C ALA A 741 38.91 -18.27 -9.88
N THR A 742 39.77 -19.18 -9.50
CA THR A 742 40.38 -20.21 -10.36
C THR A 742 40.07 -21.57 -9.76
N PRO A 743 40.24 -22.69 -10.51
CA PRO A 743 40.08 -24.03 -9.93
C PRO A 743 40.95 -24.30 -8.70
N ALA A 744 42.08 -23.60 -8.58
CA ALA A 744 43.03 -23.77 -7.47
C ALA A 744 42.80 -22.81 -6.29
N LYS A 745 42.08 -21.68 -6.48
CA LYS A 745 41.90 -20.65 -5.47
C LYS A 745 40.56 -19.96 -5.59
N PRO A 746 39.82 -19.70 -4.49
CA PRO A 746 38.65 -18.87 -4.53
C PRO A 746 38.97 -17.44 -5.00
N GLY A 747 38.01 -16.80 -5.65
CA GLY A 747 38.08 -15.38 -5.95
C GLY A 747 38.05 -14.56 -4.67
N GLN A 748 38.49 -13.33 -4.75
CA GLN A 748 38.58 -12.43 -3.60
C GLN A 748 38.21 -11.00 -3.98
N VAL A 749 37.43 -10.34 -3.16
CA VAL A 749 37.27 -8.87 -3.15
C VAL A 749 38.08 -8.36 -1.96
N ALA A 750 39.12 -7.59 -2.23
CA ALA A 750 39.84 -6.85 -1.21
C ALA A 750 39.25 -5.47 -1.08
N PHE A 751 38.58 -5.22 0.03
CA PHE A 751 38.03 -3.90 0.37
C PHE A 751 39.08 -3.12 1.17
N THR A 752 39.18 -1.81 0.87
CA THR A 752 40.02 -0.86 1.60
C THR A 752 39.21 0.34 2.02
N LEU A 753 39.45 0.83 3.24
CA LEU A 753 38.80 2.03 3.79
C LEU A 753 39.78 2.86 4.62
N LYS A 754 39.79 4.17 4.42
CA LYS A 754 40.49 5.15 5.25
C LYS A 754 39.53 6.26 5.64
N ASP A 755 39.40 6.56 6.94
CA ASP A 755 38.72 7.77 7.41
C ASP A 755 39.64 8.96 7.15
N LEU A 756 39.21 9.88 6.27
CA LEU A 756 39.96 11.07 5.89
C LEU A 756 39.77 12.26 6.85
N SER A 757 38.90 12.10 7.84
CA SER A 757 38.74 13.07 8.94
C SER A 757 39.69 12.83 10.10
N ASN A 758 40.42 11.72 10.08
CA ASN A 758 41.35 11.34 11.14
C ASN A 758 42.66 10.74 10.55
N ASP A 759 43.71 11.54 10.55
CA ASP A 759 45.01 11.12 10.01
C ASP A 759 45.66 9.96 10.78
N ASP A 760 45.35 9.86 12.09
CA ASP A 760 45.90 8.82 12.98
C ASP A 760 45.29 7.41 12.79
N GLU A 761 44.13 7.33 12.14
CA GLU A 761 43.54 5.99 11.84
C GLU A 761 44.31 5.28 10.74
N PRO A 762 44.58 3.97 10.89
CA PRO A 762 45.25 3.20 9.84
C PRO A 762 44.33 3.00 8.61
N LEU A 763 44.92 2.65 7.51
CA LEU A 763 44.21 2.11 6.35
C LEU A 763 43.65 0.73 6.71
N LEU A 764 42.34 0.54 6.63
CA LEU A 764 41.64 -0.67 7.03
C LEU A 764 41.40 -1.56 5.81
N HIS A 765 41.56 -2.87 5.99
CA HIS A 765 41.38 -3.87 4.94
C HIS A 765 40.41 -4.98 5.36
N ASP A 766 39.65 -5.49 4.41
CA ASP A 766 38.84 -6.71 4.58
C ASP A 766 38.79 -7.51 3.28
N ASN A 767 38.98 -8.82 3.39
CA ASN A 767 39.05 -9.71 2.26
C ASN A 767 37.89 -10.69 2.27
N VAL A 768 37.05 -10.63 1.25
CA VAL A 768 35.84 -11.46 1.12
C VAL A 768 35.97 -12.41 -0.07
N THR A 769 35.79 -13.70 0.15
CA THR A 769 35.90 -14.72 -0.91
C THR A 769 34.60 -14.84 -1.71
N HIS A 770 34.74 -15.20 -2.99
CA HIS A 770 33.60 -15.46 -3.87
C HIS A 770 33.93 -16.53 -4.93
N ALA A 771 32.94 -16.95 -5.73
CA ALA A 771 33.05 -17.98 -6.74
C ALA A 771 33.09 -17.48 -8.19
N LEU A 772 33.07 -16.15 -8.43
CA LEU A 772 33.12 -15.59 -9.78
C LEU A 772 34.43 -15.89 -10.48
N THR A 773 34.36 -16.40 -11.69
CA THR A 773 35.53 -16.64 -12.60
C THR A 773 35.66 -15.52 -13.63
N GLY A 774 34.72 -14.59 -13.67
CA GLY A 774 34.70 -13.41 -14.52
C GLY A 774 33.44 -12.58 -14.22
N VAL A 775 33.36 -11.39 -14.80
CA VAL A 775 32.16 -10.55 -14.82
C VAL A 775 31.71 -10.38 -16.25
N LYS A 776 30.44 -10.63 -16.53
CA LYS A 776 29.85 -10.28 -17.81
C LYS A 776 29.42 -8.82 -17.76
N THR A 777 29.95 -8.01 -18.67
CA THR A 777 29.54 -6.61 -18.82
C THR A 777 28.88 -6.49 -20.19
N ALA A 778 27.64 -6.04 -20.20
CA ALA A 778 27.03 -5.61 -21.46
C ALA A 778 27.71 -4.33 -21.95
N THR A 779 27.37 -3.91 -23.18
CA THR A 779 27.76 -2.60 -23.74
C THR A 779 27.22 -1.41 -22.96
N ALA A 780 26.92 -1.60 -21.67
CA ALA A 780 26.34 -0.61 -20.79
C ALA A 780 27.39 0.41 -20.35
N PRO A 781 27.02 1.70 -20.23
CA PRO A 781 27.92 2.71 -19.70
C PRO A 781 28.27 2.44 -18.24
N LEU A 782 29.48 2.87 -17.83
CA LEU A 782 29.82 3.04 -16.42
C LEU A 782 28.97 4.16 -15.84
N GLN A 783 28.44 3.96 -14.64
CA GLN A 783 27.57 4.90 -13.95
C GLN A 783 28.18 5.24 -12.60
N LEU A 784 28.33 6.55 -12.30
CA LEU A 784 28.82 7.03 -11.02
C LEU A 784 27.71 7.75 -10.25
N GLY A 785 27.61 7.52 -8.97
CA GLY A 785 26.60 8.12 -8.09
C GLY A 785 25.18 7.55 -8.23
N GLY A 786 25.00 6.42 -8.92
CA GLY A 786 23.68 5.78 -9.09
C GLY A 786 23.68 4.64 -10.10
N LYS A 787 22.51 4.07 -10.35
CA LYS A 787 22.31 3.00 -11.35
C LYS A 787 20.98 3.17 -12.08
N ASN A 788 20.99 3.06 -13.40
CA ASN A 788 19.79 2.94 -14.27
C ASN A 788 18.60 3.83 -13.92
N SER A 789 18.80 5.08 -13.53
CA SER A 789 17.74 5.99 -13.07
C SER A 789 16.94 5.52 -11.83
N ASP A 790 17.46 4.55 -11.09
CA ASP A 790 16.89 4.08 -9.82
C ASP A 790 17.17 5.10 -8.71
N ALA A 791 16.14 5.85 -8.31
CA ALA A 791 16.26 6.88 -7.27
C ALA A 791 16.60 6.28 -5.90
N GLU A 792 16.16 5.07 -5.60
CA GLU A 792 16.42 4.42 -4.32
C GLU A 792 17.87 3.93 -4.21
N GLY A 793 18.44 3.46 -5.31
CA GLY A 793 19.84 3.02 -5.39
C GLY A 793 20.85 4.15 -5.59
N SER A 794 20.42 5.39 -5.84
CA SER A 794 21.32 6.52 -6.06
C SER A 794 22.11 6.86 -4.79
N PHE A 795 23.37 7.25 -4.97
CA PHE A 795 24.20 7.75 -3.86
C PHE A 795 23.61 9.07 -3.33
N HIS A 796 23.71 9.26 -2.03
CA HIS A 796 23.39 10.52 -1.40
C HIS A 796 24.59 10.99 -0.58
N GLY A 797 25.23 12.05 -1.04
CA GLY A 797 26.46 12.56 -0.48
C GLY A 797 27.39 13.13 -1.52
N VAL A 798 28.67 13.18 -1.24
CA VAL A 798 29.71 13.65 -2.17
C VAL A 798 30.51 12.46 -2.68
N VAL A 799 30.83 12.46 -3.97
CA VAL A 799 31.74 11.51 -4.59
C VAL A 799 32.85 12.29 -5.28
N ASP A 800 34.06 11.88 -5.03
CA ASP A 800 35.26 12.51 -5.55
C ASP A 800 36.34 11.51 -5.93
N GLU A 801 37.31 11.88 -6.75
CA GLU A 801 38.50 11.11 -7.09
C GLU A 801 38.20 9.65 -7.47
N VAL A 802 37.25 9.41 -8.38
CA VAL A 802 36.92 8.03 -8.80
C VAL A 802 37.94 7.52 -9.80
N ARG A 803 38.61 6.40 -9.47
CA ARG A 803 39.50 5.67 -10.39
C ARG A 803 39.01 4.25 -10.64
N PHE A 804 38.93 3.85 -11.89
CA PHE A 804 38.57 2.51 -12.34
C PHE A 804 39.74 1.89 -13.12
N SER A 805 40.19 0.69 -12.72
CA SER A 805 41.36 0.05 -13.26
C SER A 805 41.11 -1.41 -13.60
N SER A 806 41.78 -1.92 -14.61
CA SER A 806 41.88 -3.34 -14.94
C SER A 806 42.79 -4.04 -13.92
N GLY A 807 42.40 -5.25 -13.51
CA GLY A 807 43.10 -6.06 -12.54
C GLY A 807 42.89 -5.67 -11.10
N ALA A 808 43.10 -6.60 -10.17
CA ALA A 808 43.11 -6.35 -8.75
C ALA A 808 44.41 -5.69 -8.32
N LEU A 809 44.39 -4.36 -8.12
CA LEU A 809 45.59 -3.59 -7.76
C LEU A 809 46.01 -3.90 -6.30
N PRO A 810 47.32 -4.01 -6.05
CA PRO A 810 47.85 -4.07 -4.69
C PRO A 810 47.85 -2.70 -4.03
N GLU A 811 47.99 -2.62 -2.71
CA GLU A 811 47.83 -1.43 -1.87
C GLU A 811 48.72 -0.25 -2.33
N GLU A 812 49.97 -0.53 -2.64
CA GLU A 812 50.93 0.53 -3.11
C GLU A 812 50.55 1.12 -4.48
N GLN A 813 49.61 0.55 -5.18
CA GLN A 813 49.11 1.03 -6.47
C GLN A 813 47.71 1.68 -6.35
N LEU A 814 47.10 1.62 -5.17
CA LEU A 814 45.82 2.25 -4.95
C LEU A 814 45.93 3.77 -4.99
N LEU A 815 44.82 4.43 -5.33
CA LEU A 815 44.77 5.90 -5.45
C LEU A 815 45.15 6.61 -4.17
N TYR A 816 44.86 6.05 -3.01
CA TYR A 816 45.31 6.57 -1.72
C TYR A 816 46.84 6.67 -1.63
N SER A 817 47.57 5.67 -2.16
CA SER A 817 49.03 5.61 -2.12
C SER A 817 49.72 6.36 -3.27
N THR A 818 49.07 6.42 -4.44
CA THR A 818 49.66 7.06 -5.64
C THR A 818 48.63 7.56 -6.65
N GLU A 819 48.88 8.76 -7.22
CA GLU A 819 48.11 9.35 -8.32
C GLU A 819 48.56 8.86 -9.70
N GLU A 820 49.57 8.01 -9.77
CA GLU A 820 50.14 7.58 -11.04
C GLU A 820 49.07 6.92 -11.92
N VAL A 821 48.90 7.48 -13.14
CA VAL A 821 48.08 6.88 -14.18
C VAL A 821 48.87 5.79 -14.87
N ARG A 822 48.39 4.58 -14.84
CA ARG A 822 49.03 3.36 -15.38
C ARG A 822 48.30 2.87 -16.62
N PRO A 823 48.94 2.06 -17.45
CA PRO A 823 48.27 1.41 -18.60
C PRO A 823 46.99 0.62 -18.19
N SER A 824 46.93 0.13 -16.94
CA SER A 824 45.75 -0.56 -16.38
C SER A 824 44.63 0.41 -15.94
N THR A 825 44.88 1.72 -15.86
CA THR A 825 43.84 2.69 -15.52
C THR A 825 42.86 2.88 -16.66
N LEU A 826 41.63 2.43 -16.49
CA LEU A 826 40.56 2.48 -17.49
C LEU A 826 39.84 3.83 -17.51
N GLY A 827 39.79 4.52 -16.39
CA GLY A 827 39.21 5.86 -16.25
C GLY A 827 39.58 6.47 -14.91
N TYR A 828 39.78 7.82 -14.87
CA TYR A 828 40.10 8.55 -13.66
C TYR A 828 39.44 9.93 -13.69
N TRP A 829 38.50 10.19 -12.76
CA TRP A 829 37.69 11.42 -12.72
C TRP A 829 37.87 12.13 -11.39
N ARG A 830 38.28 13.38 -11.46
CA ARG A 830 38.66 14.25 -10.30
C ARG A 830 37.58 15.25 -9.94
N PHE A 831 36.47 15.28 -10.67
CA PHE A 831 35.32 16.17 -10.44
C PHE A 831 35.60 17.67 -10.33
N GLU A 832 36.63 18.17 -10.95
CA GLU A 832 37.04 19.57 -10.92
C GLU A 832 36.31 20.45 -11.95
N ALA A 833 35.65 19.86 -12.92
CA ALA A 833 35.04 20.59 -14.02
C ALA A 833 33.74 21.29 -13.61
N LYS A 834 33.57 22.54 -14.02
CA LYS A 834 32.38 23.37 -13.79
C LYS A 834 31.28 23.19 -14.85
N THR A 835 31.49 22.36 -15.84
CA THR A 835 30.60 22.14 -16.97
C THR A 835 30.04 20.69 -16.96
N GLY A 836 28.96 20.40 -17.69
CA GLY A 836 28.28 19.12 -17.73
C GLY A 836 29.08 17.90 -18.27
N THR A 837 30.33 18.12 -18.70
CA THR A 837 31.28 17.09 -19.10
C THR A 837 32.51 17.16 -18.23
N MET A 838 32.96 16.06 -17.68
CA MET A 838 34.11 15.97 -16.80
C MET A 838 35.22 15.17 -17.44
N SER A 839 36.43 15.73 -17.41
CA SER A 839 37.58 15.16 -18.10
C SER A 839 38.04 13.87 -17.45
N ASP A 840 38.36 12.89 -18.30
CA ASP A 840 39.01 11.65 -17.91
C ASP A 840 40.54 11.88 -17.82
N SER A 841 41.04 11.99 -16.62
CA SER A 841 42.48 12.19 -16.32
C SER A 841 43.34 10.94 -16.63
N SER A 842 42.71 9.78 -16.98
CA SER A 842 43.46 8.57 -17.40
C SER A 842 44.04 8.66 -18.82
N GLY A 843 43.56 9.62 -19.63
CA GLY A 843 43.93 9.72 -21.05
C GLY A 843 43.26 8.66 -21.95
N GLN A 844 42.32 7.84 -21.45
CA GLN A 844 41.60 6.84 -22.20
C GLN A 844 40.38 7.39 -22.96
N GLY A 845 40.06 8.70 -22.78
CA GLY A 845 38.96 9.37 -23.47
C GLY A 845 37.57 8.94 -22.95
N ARG A 846 37.44 8.51 -21.69
CA ARG A 846 36.20 8.14 -21.06
C ARG A 846 35.58 9.32 -20.32
N GLU A 847 35.33 10.40 -21.04
CA GLU A 847 34.73 11.62 -20.49
C GLU A 847 33.38 11.32 -19.79
N LEU A 848 33.19 11.93 -18.62
CA LEU A 848 31.88 11.86 -17.94
C LEU A 848 30.89 12.83 -18.57
N SER A 849 29.70 12.37 -18.77
CA SER A 849 28.53 13.17 -19.12
C SER A 849 27.42 12.98 -18.08
N VAL A 850 26.64 14.00 -17.83
CA VAL A 850 25.43 13.83 -17.04
C VAL A 850 24.48 12.94 -17.84
N GLY A 851 24.10 11.81 -17.29
CA GLY A 851 23.15 10.89 -17.91
C GLY A 851 21.91 11.67 -18.32
N ALA A 852 21.52 11.59 -19.60
CA ALA A 852 20.24 12.11 -20.00
C ALA A 852 19.21 11.50 -19.09
N ALA A 853 18.47 12.31 -18.31
CA ALA A 853 17.23 11.82 -17.76
C ALA A 853 16.52 11.15 -18.95
N LYS A 854 16.04 9.91 -18.80
CA LYS A 854 14.85 9.53 -19.57
C LYS A 854 13.93 10.71 -19.39
N ALA A 855 13.69 11.46 -20.45
CA ALA A 855 12.87 12.64 -20.36
C ALA A 855 11.60 12.22 -19.60
N ILE A 856 11.48 12.61 -18.36
CA ILE A 856 10.18 12.91 -17.80
C ILE A 856 9.68 13.85 -18.84
N HIS A 857 8.79 13.41 -19.70
CA HIS A 857 8.39 14.04 -20.96
C HIS A 857 8.61 15.51 -20.85
N ALA A 858 9.70 16.02 -21.45
CA ALA A 858 10.06 17.41 -21.27
C ALA A 858 8.85 18.18 -21.75
N ILE A 859 8.20 18.87 -20.83
CA ILE A 859 7.04 19.66 -21.18
C ILE A 859 7.50 20.60 -22.28
N LYS A 860 6.82 20.56 -23.42
CA LYS A 860 7.19 21.46 -24.51
C LYS A 860 7.20 22.88 -23.97
N PRO A 861 8.22 23.68 -24.33
CA PRO A 861 8.34 25.05 -23.83
C PRO A 861 7.03 25.87 -23.89
N GLU A 862 6.22 25.67 -24.89
CA GLU A 862 4.92 26.31 -25.07
C GLU A 862 3.87 25.98 -24.01
N HIS A 863 3.96 24.79 -23.38
CA HIS A 863 2.99 24.37 -22.38
C HIS A 863 3.35 24.78 -20.95
N ILE A 864 4.55 25.32 -20.69
CA ILE A 864 4.97 25.62 -19.31
C ILE A 864 4.12 26.68 -18.62
N PRO A 865 3.73 27.82 -19.28
CA PRO A 865 2.86 28.78 -18.62
C PRO A 865 1.52 28.16 -18.19
N MET A 866 0.89 27.39 -19.08
CA MET A 866 -0.33 26.70 -18.76
C MET A 866 -0.16 25.63 -17.67
N ALA A 867 0.97 24.90 -17.65
CA ALA A 867 1.25 23.93 -16.60
C ALA A 867 1.45 24.59 -15.23
N ALA A 868 2.08 25.77 -15.20
CA ALA A 868 2.20 26.56 -13.98
C ALA A 868 0.83 27.04 -13.47
N LEU A 869 -0.07 27.49 -14.37
CA LEU A 869 -1.44 27.83 -14.00
C LEU A 869 -2.22 26.61 -13.51
N CYS A 870 -2.12 25.48 -14.20
CA CYS A 870 -2.75 24.22 -13.77
C CYS A 870 -2.26 23.84 -12.36
N HIS A 871 -0.96 23.95 -12.11
CA HIS A 871 -0.38 23.64 -10.81
C HIS A 871 -0.92 24.58 -9.72
N ALA A 872 -0.99 25.87 -9.95
CA ALA A 872 -1.54 26.84 -9.01
C ALA A 872 -3.01 26.53 -8.67
N LEU A 873 -3.83 26.21 -9.68
CA LEU A 873 -5.26 25.93 -9.48
C LEU A 873 -5.50 24.56 -8.82
N LEU A 874 -4.70 23.54 -9.11
CA LEU A 874 -4.75 22.24 -8.43
C LEU A 874 -4.38 22.33 -6.94
N ASN A 875 -3.62 23.35 -6.53
CA ASN A 875 -3.27 23.64 -5.14
C ASN A 875 -4.26 24.57 -4.42
N SER A 876 -5.33 24.98 -5.09
CA SER A 876 -6.33 25.89 -4.50
C SER A 876 -7.26 25.20 -3.52
N SER A 877 -7.79 25.94 -2.56
CA SER A 877 -8.82 25.44 -1.65
C SER A 877 -10.09 25.00 -2.41
N GLU A 878 -10.45 25.66 -3.51
CA GLU A 878 -11.64 25.29 -4.30
C GLU A 878 -11.50 23.91 -4.96
N PHE A 879 -10.28 23.50 -5.32
CA PHE A 879 -10.05 22.14 -5.81
C PHE A 879 -10.15 21.11 -4.68
N LEU A 880 -9.57 21.43 -3.52
CA LEU A 880 -9.44 20.51 -2.40
C LEU A 880 -10.71 20.39 -1.54
N TYR A 881 -11.63 21.33 -1.64
CA TYR A 881 -12.84 21.38 -0.82
C TYR A 881 -14.11 21.28 -1.66
N VAL A 882 -15.15 20.74 -1.07
CA VAL A 882 -16.51 20.70 -1.60
C VAL A 882 -17.39 21.55 -0.72
N GLU A 883 -18.13 22.49 -1.37
CA GLU A 883 -19.06 23.41 -0.73
C GLU A 883 -20.52 23.07 -1.01
#